data_1bc06e80fe35748c41dc0cf8e99ce31a
#
_entry.id   1bc06e80fe35748c41dc0cf8e99ce31a
#
_cell.length_a   1.000
_cell.length_b   1.000
_cell.length_c   1.000
_cell.angle_alpha   90.00
_cell.angle_beta   90.00
_cell.angle_gamma   90.00
#
_symmetry.space_group_name_H-M   'P 1'
#
loop_
_entity.id
_entity.type
_entity.pdbx_description
1 polymer ?
#
loop_
_entity_poly.entity_id
_entity_poly.type
_entity_poly.pdbx_seq_one_letter_code
_entity_poly.pdbx_strand_id
1 'polypeptide(L)'
;MLASYEKSLRAAFVVVFCLALCLRAHAQSNSASIGGTVTDSSGAVVPNATIEIHNPVSHFDRSTTTDGTGRFSFANVPFNPYHLSVAGKGFSSYAQDVDVRSAVPLDLKINLQVAGSSETVTVQSEAGEDLLENDSTAHTDIDRGLFDKIPLESASSSVSSLVTLASPGVAADSNGLFHGLGDHAQNSFSVDGQPITDQQSKVFSNQIPVDSVESLEVIQGAPPAEYGGKTSLVIVATTRSGQGVTTPHGAVTASYGSFGSSSLGFNLAYGGQKWGNYISANGLDSGRFLDPPEFAVMHDKGNEENVFDRVDYQLSGSDSLHLNLGYSRSWFQSPNSFDQEFHFGVPNPVTGNPLEATDQRQKIGTFNIAPTWTHVLNPSAVLTFGAYVRRDDYNYYPSGDPFADFAPDLQSETVNQSRSLTNAGLRADVTYVKGINNVKAGITYQQTFLNENENIGIVDPTFYPAAAAFYNCLDASGNPLPNTQCAALKPYDLTQGGVLFPFHGHTDVKETALYIQDSISKGGWTLNLGIRGDLYNGLSIGRQAEPRLGIAYNVKPTNTILRISYARSLESPFNENLVIASTGCNIPFLAALVPPFGVPCNSGPIDPGYRNEFHAGFQQALGRYLVVDGEYIWKYTHNGYDFGVVGATPITFPIQWHNSKIPGFTLRVSVPNYHGFSAFVAMSSVAARFFLPQVAGLPIIPPATGVFRIDHDEKFNQTTHFQYQPWKNGPWMGFNWRYDSGLVAGATPCYNPLTATCAGASTLINGQPAISLINTISGAPLTADQEFQAGFTCNGVRATITQPLPSPCLASQFGSTLINVPAPGTENDDHNPQRIKPRSLFDLSLGHDNLFHGEKYKWSAQFTVINLANTYALYNFLSTFSGTHYVTPRAMTAQLGFHF
;
A
#
# COMPACT_ATOMS: atom_id res chain seq x y z
N MET A 1 -27.57 23.96 -16.37
CA MET A 1 -26.72 23.93 -17.59
C MET A 1 -25.73 25.10 -17.67
N LEU A 2 -26.14 26.38 -17.58
CA LEU A 2 -25.20 27.51 -17.67
C LEU A 2 -24.13 27.53 -16.57
N ALA A 3 -24.48 27.21 -15.32
CA ALA A 3 -23.51 27.16 -14.19
C ALA A 3 -22.46 26.02 -14.29
N SER A 4 -22.81 24.93 -14.97
CA SER A 4 -21.86 23.84 -15.28
C SER A 4 -20.90 24.25 -16.37
N TYR A 5 -21.35 25.00 -17.37
CA TYR A 5 -20.49 25.48 -18.46
C TYR A 5 -19.49 26.53 -18.00
N GLU A 6 -19.90 27.41 -17.07
CA GLU A 6 -18.99 28.41 -16.48
C GLU A 6 -17.88 27.79 -15.63
N LYS A 7 -18.18 26.72 -14.87
CA LYS A 7 -17.18 25.96 -14.12
C LYS A 7 -16.20 25.25 -15.04
N SER A 8 -16.68 24.64 -16.11
CA SER A 8 -15.84 23.97 -17.11
C SER A 8 -14.97 24.94 -17.88
N LEU A 9 -15.48 26.14 -18.20
CA LEU A 9 -14.71 27.21 -18.86
C LEU A 9 -13.61 27.78 -17.93
N ARG A 10 -13.93 27.96 -16.64
CA ARG A 10 -12.94 28.38 -15.63
C ARG A 10 -11.86 27.32 -15.42
N ALA A 11 -12.22 26.05 -15.37
CA ALA A 11 -11.26 24.95 -15.30
C ALA A 11 -10.39 24.89 -16.56
N ALA A 12 -10.97 25.01 -17.75
CA ALA A 12 -10.22 25.06 -19.01
C ALA A 12 -9.31 26.30 -19.08
N PHE A 13 -9.76 27.45 -18.61
CA PHE A 13 -8.94 28.67 -18.57
C PHE A 13 -7.79 28.56 -17.56
N VAL A 14 -8.02 27.93 -16.39
CA VAL A 14 -6.95 27.64 -15.42
C VAL A 14 -5.94 26.65 -16.01
N VAL A 15 -6.38 25.61 -16.71
CA VAL A 15 -5.50 24.65 -17.39
C VAL A 15 -4.69 25.33 -18.49
N VAL A 16 -5.32 26.16 -19.33
CA VAL A 16 -4.62 26.93 -20.38
C VAL A 16 -3.69 27.97 -19.80
N PHE A 17 -4.07 28.64 -18.71
CA PHE A 17 -3.23 29.59 -17.99
C PHE A 17 -2.04 28.90 -17.29
N CYS A 18 -2.26 27.71 -16.68
CA CYS A 18 -1.18 26.88 -16.14
C CYS A 18 -0.24 26.38 -17.26
N LEU A 19 -0.78 25.95 -18.40
CA LEU A 19 0.02 25.57 -19.57
C LEU A 19 0.79 26.76 -20.13
N ALA A 20 0.25 27.97 -20.13
CA ALA A 20 0.92 29.18 -20.58
C ALA A 20 2.02 29.66 -19.58
N LEU A 21 1.85 29.42 -18.28
CA LEU A 21 2.88 29.63 -17.27
C LEU A 21 3.99 28.57 -17.32
N CYS A 22 3.68 27.35 -17.74
CA CYS A 22 4.64 26.26 -17.90
C CYS A 22 5.68 26.52 -19.02
N LEU A 23 5.47 27.50 -19.89
CA LEU A 23 6.46 27.85 -20.93
C LEU A 23 7.78 28.42 -20.39
N ARG A 24 7.93 28.59 -19.07
CA ARG A 24 9.18 28.97 -18.37
C ARG A 24 9.40 28.23 -17.05
N ALA A 25 8.70 27.12 -16.81
CA ALA A 25 8.81 26.34 -15.58
C ALA A 25 9.73 25.13 -15.78
N HIS A 26 10.39 24.70 -14.74
CA HIS A 26 11.58 23.83 -14.68
C HIS A 26 11.39 22.65 -13.73
N ALA A 27 11.73 21.42 -14.06
CA ALA A 27 11.20 20.19 -13.41
C ALA A 27 12.16 19.01 -13.05
N GLN A 28 11.74 17.96 -12.33
CA GLN A 28 12.56 16.91 -11.63
C GLN A 28 12.36 15.45 -12.01
N SER A 29 13.37 14.58 -11.52
CA SER A 29 13.35 13.12 -11.58
C SER A 29 13.92 12.49 -10.30
N ASN A 30 13.37 11.34 -9.84
CA ASN A 30 13.94 10.47 -8.78
C ASN A 30 14.88 9.41 -9.38
N SER A 31 15.39 9.66 -10.55
CA SER A 31 16.33 8.83 -11.30
C SER A 31 17.43 9.69 -11.90
N ALA A 32 18.56 9.07 -12.20
CA ALA A 32 19.68 9.72 -12.87
C ALA A 32 19.80 9.32 -14.32
N SER A 33 20.74 9.93 -15.01
CA SER A 33 21.29 9.44 -16.25
C SER A 33 22.77 9.06 -16.09
N ILE A 34 23.17 7.95 -16.71
CA ILE A 34 24.55 7.53 -16.82
C ILE A 34 24.92 7.66 -18.29
N GLY A 35 25.86 8.53 -18.61
CA GLY A 35 26.39 8.69 -19.93
C GLY A 35 27.91 8.58 -19.94
N GLY A 36 28.48 8.56 -21.14
CA GLY A 36 29.92 8.54 -21.22
C GLY A 36 30.44 8.37 -22.65
N THR A 37 31.77 8.29 -22.76
CA THR A 37 32.45 8.06 -23.99
C THR A 37 33.42 6.88 -23.86
N VAL A 38 33.38 5.95 -24.79
CA VAL A 38 34.29 4.81 -24.87
C VAL A 38 35.37 5.10 -25.93
N THR A 39 36.61 5.03 -25.48
CA THR A 39 37.80 5.22 -26.34
C THR A 39 38.73 4.03 -26.25
N ASP A 40 39.62 3.86 -27.20
CA ASP A 40 40.71 2.92 -27.09
C ASP A 40 41.97 3.58 -26.47
N SER A 41 43.04 2.80 -26.30
CA SER A 41 44.32 3.27 -25.73
C SER A 41 44.99 4.39 -26.52
N SER A 42 44.63 4.61 -27.81
CA SER A 42 45.09 5.73 -28.63
C SER A 42 44.25 7.00 -28.48
N GLY A 43 43.10 6.92 -27.76
CA GLY A 43 42.12 7.97 -27.65
C GLY A 43 41.09 7.98 -28.79
N ALA A 44 41.13 7.02 -29.72
CA ALA A 44 40.10 6.91 -30.74
C ALA A 44 38.81 6.34 -30.19
N VAL A 45 37.66 6.84 -30.65
CA VAL A 45 36.35 6.41 -30.19
C VAL A 45 36.03 4.98 -30.61
N VAL A 46 35.35 4.21 -29.78
CA VAL A 46 34.93 2.84 -30.06
C VAL A 46 33.42 2.79 -30.28
N PRO A 47 32.94 2.76 -31.55
CA PRO A 47 31.51 2.62 -31.85
C PRO A 47 31.05 1.17 -31.69
N ASN A 48 29.74 0.98 -31.45
CA ASN A 48 29.07 -0.31 -31.27
C ASN A 48 29.65 -1.17 -30.12
N ALA A 49 30.31 -0.58 -29.15
CA ALA A 49 30.61 -1.26 -27.90
C ALA A 49 29.31 -1.45 -27.10
N THR A 50 29.11 -2.62 -26.53
CA THR A 50 27.96 -2.92 -25.66
C THR A 50 28.30 -2.51 -24.24
N ILE A 51 27.43 -1.74 -23.61
CA ILE A 51 27.52 -1.34 -22.22
C ILE A 51 26.33 -1.96 -21.50
N GLU A 52 26.58 -2.59 -20.36
CA GLU A 52 25.57 -3.15 -19.49
C GLU A 52 25.72 -2.58 -18.08
N ILE A 53 24.60 -2.25 -17.43
CA ILE A 53 24.53 -1.93 -16.01
C ILE A 53 23.64 -2.96 -15.32
N HIS A 54 24.09 -3.46 -14.21
CA HIS A 54 23.46 -4.54 -13.47
C HIS A 54 23.51 -4.32 -11.96
N ASN A 55 22.39 -4.57 -11.25
CA ASN A 55 22.38 -4.70 -9.80
C ASN A 55 21.84 -6.10 -9.44
N PRO A 56 22.67 -6.98 -8.85
CA PRO A 56 22.28 -8.36 -8.59
C PRO A 56 21.34 -8.54 -7.41
N VAL A 57 21.19 -7.53 -6.55
CA VAL A 57 20.31 -7.57 -5.36
C VAL A 57 18.90 -7.12 -5.71
N SER A 58 18.76 -6.00 -6.44
CA SER A 58 17.47 -5.47 -6.90
C SER A 58 16.95 -6.17 -8.15
N HIS A 59 17.80 -6.90 -8.88
CA HIS A 59 17.52 -7.51 -10.19
C HIS A 59 17.37 -6.52 -11.34
N PHE A 60 18.00 -5.35 -11.23
CA PHE A 60 18.02 -4.38 -12.33
C PHE A 60 19.05 -4.76 -13.37
N ASP A 61 18.60 -4.80 -14.63
CA ASP A 61 19.44 -5.10 -15.80
C ASP A 61 19.08 -4.17 -16.96
N ARG A 62 20.07 -3.46 -17.51
CA ARG A 62 19.86 -2.65 -18.69
C ARG A 62 21.12 -2.62 -19.57
N SER A 63 20.95 -2.66 -20.89
CA SER A 63 22.05 -2.57 -21.86
C SER A 63 21.82 -1.51 -22.91
N THR A 64 22.91 -0.93 -23.44
CA THR A 64 22.93 0.01 -24.55
C THR A 64 24.19 -0.22 -25.39
N THR A 65 24.31 0.49 -26.52
CA THR A 65 25.53 0.47 -27.37
C THR A 65 26.04 1.87 -27.61
N THR A 66 27.36 2.02 -27.83
CA THR A 66 27.95 3.29 -28.25
C THR A 66 27.52 3.66 -29.67
N ASP A 67 27.30 4.94 -29.90
CA ASP A 67 27.04 5.52 -31.20
C ASP A 67 28.34 5.67 -32.03
N GLY A 68 28.22 6.24 -33.23
CA GLY A 68 29.38 6.50 -34.16
C GLY A 68 30.41 7.46 -33.56
N THR A 69 30.12 8.15 -32.48
CA THR A 69 31.06 9.05 -31.77
C THR A 69 31.58 8.42 -30.46
N GLY A 70 31.32 7.12 -30.24
CA GLY A 70 31.70 6.39 -29.06
C GLY A 70 30.92 6.75 -27.82
N ARG A 71 29.79 7.51 -27.91
CA ARG A 71 28.97 7.90 -26.76
C ARG A 71 27.88 6.91 -26.48
N PHE A 72 27.58 6.73 -25.20
CA PHE A 72 26.44 5.96 -24.71
C PHE A 72 25.66 6.77 -23.68
N SER A 73 24.41 6.38 -23.43
CA SER A 73 23.58 6.97 -22.40
C SER A 73 22.53 5.96 -21.92
N PHE A 74 22.36 5.91 -20.60
CA PHE A 74 21.20 5.34 -19.94
C PHE A 74 20.41 6.49 -19.30
N ALA A 75 19.17 6.66 -19.68
CA ALA A 75 18.26 7.57 -19.04
C ALA A 75 17.42 6.84 -18.00
N ASN A 76 16.87 7.58 -17.04
CA ASN A 76 15.93 7.03 -16.06
C ASN A 76 16.48 5.82 -15.30
N VAL A 77 17.68 5.97 -14.72
CA VAL A 77 18.33 4.94 -13.90
C VAL A 77 17.96 5.19 -12.44
N PRO A 78 17.34 4.24 -11.74
CA PRO A 78 17.03 4.35 -10.31
C PRO A 78 18.29 4.62 -9.47
N PHE A 79 18.12 5.20 -8.28
CA PHE A 79 19.25 5.40 -7.37
C PHE A 79 19.64 4.06 -6.76
N ASN A 80 20.85 3.60 -7.05
CA ASN A 80 21.35 2.31 -6.58
C ASN A 80 22.84 2.16 -6.98
N PRO A 81 23.65 1.30 -6.34
CA PRO A 81 24.94 0.89 -6.89
C PRO A 81 24.73 -0.07 -8.08
N TYR A 82 25.55 0.09 -9.10
CA TYR A 82 25.49 -0.74 -10.31
C TYR A 82 26.87 -1.25 -10.68
N HIS A 83 26.93 -2.48 -11.16
CA HIS A 83 28.08 -3.01 -11.85
C HIS A 83 27.96 -2.67 -13.35
N LEU A 84 28.87 -1.85 -13.86
CA LEU A 84 28.93 -1.48 -15.27
C LEU A 84 29.98 -2.32 -15.98
N SER A 85 29.58 -2.97 -17.06
CA SER A 85 30.49 -3.69 -17.94
C SER A 85 30.46 -3.15 -19.36
N VAL A 86 31.62 -3.20 -20.06
CA VAL A 86 31.75 -2.75 -21.45
C VAL A 86 32.48 -3.81 -22.27
N ALA A 87 31.86 -4.22 -23.36
CA ALA A 87 32.42 -5.18 -24.31
C ALA A 87 32.50 -4.58 -25.73
N GLY A 88 33.66 -4.62 -26.36
CA GLY A 88 33.90 -4.18 -27.74
C GLY A 88 34.63 -5.24 -28.55
N LYS A 89 34.24 -5.40 -29.81
CA LYS A 89 34.91 -6.39 -30.67
C LYS A 89 36.39 -6.03 -30.88
N GLY A 90 37.31 -6.92 -30.48
CA GLY A 90 38.75 -6.71 -30.56
C GLY A 90 39.35 -6.03 -29.31
N PHE A 91 38.58 -5.80 -28.29
CA PHE A 91 39.02 -5.20 -27.03
C PHE A 91 38.80 -6.18 -25.85
N SER A 92 39.60 -6.01 -24.79
CA SER A 92 39.38 -6.68 -23.52
C SER A 92 38.14 -6.12 -22.86
N SER A 93 37.36 -6.95 -22.16
CA SER A 93 36.20 -6.48 -21.38
C SER A 93 36.65 -5.55 -20.25
N TYR A 94 35.89 -4.47 -20.04
CA TYR A 94 36.09 -3.50 -18.99
C TYR A 94 34.94 -3.61 -18.00
N ALA A 95 35.19 -3.47 -16.71
CA ALA A 95 34.15 -3.43 -15.67
C ALA A 95 34.51 -2.43 -14.58
N GLN A 96 33.51 -1.73 -14.04
CA GLN A 96 33.64 -0.87 -12.87
C GLN A 96 32.30 -0.76 -12.14
N ASP A 97 32.35 -0.46 -10.85
CA ASP A 97 31.16 -0.14 -10.08
C ASP A 97 30.84 1.34 -10.18
N VAL A 98 29.55 1.65 -10.26
CA VAL A 98 29.02 3.00 -10.42
C VAL A 98 27.92 3.18 -9.39
N ASP A 99 28.07 4.17 -8.53
CA ASP A 99 27.13 4.48 -7.46
C ASP A 99 26.26 5.67 -7.87
N VAL A 100 24.98 5.43 -8.09
CA VAL A 100 23.98 6.42 -8.52
C VAL A 100 23.17 6.86 -7.30
N ARG A 101 23.55 7.98 -6.68
CA ARG A 101 22.92 8.51 -5.44
C ARG A 101 22.18 9.83 -5.59
N SER A 102 22.13 10.37 -6.80
CA SER A 102 21.49 11.67 -7.02
C SER A 102 21.04 11.83 -8.47
N ALA A 103 20.15 12.78 -8.72
CA ALA A 103 19.70 13.13 -10.08
C ALA A 103 20.78 13.82 -10.93
N VAL A 104 21.96 14.11 -10.37
CA VAL A 104 23.08 14.70 -11.14
C VAL A 104 23.60 13.68 -12.15
N PRO A 105 23.61 14.00 -13.46
CA PRO A 105 24.09 13.08 -14.49
C PRO A 105 25.54 12.64 -14.29
N LEU A 106 25.80 11.35 -14.43
CA LEU A 106 27.15 10.78 -14.42
C LEU A 106 27.71 10.74 -15.84
N ASP A 107 28.89 11.33 -16.07
CA ASP A 107 29.60 11.28 -17.37
C ASP A 107 30.91 10.52 -17.23
N LEU A 108 30.94 9.29 -17.76
CA LEU A 108 32.03 8.33 -17.61
C LEU A 108 32.98 8.40 -18.80
N LYS A 109 34.29 8.31 -18.53
CA LYS A 109 35.32 8.16 -19.55
C LYS A 109 35.92 6.77 -19.46
N ILE A 110 35.60 5.91 -20.43
CA ILE A 110 36.00 4.50 -20.42
C ILE A 110 37.05 4.30 -21.51
N ASN A 111 38.18 3.73 -21.14
CA ASN A 111 39.27 3.42 -22.04
C ASN A 111 39.44 1.90 -22.16
N LEU A 112 39.16 1.35 -23.33
CA LEU A 112 39.31 -0.08 -23.61
C LEU A 112 40.75 -0.42 -24.07
N GLN A 113 41.27 -1.50 -23.55
CA GLN A 113 42.55 -2.06 -24.00
C GLN A 113 42.32 -3.03 -25.16
N VAL A 114 43.21 -3.00 -26.18
CA VAL A 114 43.17 -3.96 -27.29
C VAL A 114 43.34 -5.38 -26.72
N ALA A 115 42.55 -6.34 -27.17
CA ALA A 115 42.61 -7.70 -26.75
C ALA A 115 43.98 -8.31 -27.09
N GLY A 116 44.87 -8.36 -26.10
CA GLY A 116 46.05 -9.23 -26.14
C GLY A 116 45.63 -10.63 -25.70
N SER A 117 46.47 -11.63 -26.04
CA SER A 117 46.18 -13.00 -25.60
C SER A 117 46.13 -13.06 -24.06
N SER A 118 44.92 -13.09 -23.51
CA SER A 118 44.65 -13.52 -22.11
C SER A 118 44.70 -12.48 -20.97
N GLU A 119 44.12 -11.29 -21.12
CA GLU A 119 43.84 -10.50 -19.89
C GLU A 119 42.50 -9.76 -20.02
N THR A 120 41.60 -10.04 -19.02
CA THR A 120 40.45 -9.21 -18.71
C THR A 120 40.94 -8.10 -17.79
N VAL A 121 40.87 -6.85 -18.20
CA VAL A 121 41.12 -5.72 -17.27
C VAL A 121 39.86 -5.56 -16.39
N THR A 122 39.87 -6.21 -15.27
CA THR A 122 38.89 -5.97 -14.21
C THR A 122 39.48 -4.91 -13.28
N VAL A 123 38.86 -3.74 -13.18
CA VAL A 123 39.06 -2.87 -12.03
C VAL A 123 38.29 -3.56 -10.89
N GLN A 124 39.02 -4.37 -10.11
CA GLN A 124 38.42 -5.16 -9.04
C GLN A 124 37.94 -4.23 -7.94
N SER A 125 36.61 -4.16 -7.73
CA SER A 125 36.09 -4.04 -6.37
C SER A 125 36.39 -5.33 -5.60
N GLU A 126 36.62 -5.26 -4.29
CA GLU A 126 36.70 -6.46 -3.46
C GLU A 126 35.38 -7.23 -3.59
N ALA A 127 35.45 -8.57 -3.68
CA ALA A 127 34.27 -9.38 -3.94
C ALA A 127 33.16 -9.14 -2.91
N GLY A 128 32.05 -8.55 -3.33
CA GLY A 128 30.88 -8.25 -2.51
C GLY A 128 30.72 -6.78 -2.08
N GLU A 129 31.66 -5.88 -2.41
CA GLU A 129 31.48 -4.43 -2.17
C GLU A 129 30.33 -3.84 -3.01
N ASP A 130 30.11 -4.38 -4.20
CA ASP A 130 29.02 -4.05 -5.12
C ASP A 130 27.63 -4.49 -4.65
N LEU A 131 27.56 -5.28 -3.59
CA LEU A 131 26.30 -5.77 -3.01
C LEU A 131 25.84 -4.95 -1.81
N LEU A 132 26.62 -3.97 -1.37
CA LEU A 132 26.38 -3.23 -0.15
C LEU A 132 26.14 -1.75 -0.40
N GLU A 133 25.19 -1.20 0.32
CA GLU A 133 24.82 0.21 0.25
C GLU A 133 25.26 0.94 1.51
N ASN A 134 26.29 1.77 1.39
CA ASN A 134 26.80 2.56 2.51
C ASN A 134 25.87 3.77 2.80
N ASP A 135 24.64 3.48 3.17
CA ASP A 135 23.62 4.44 3.57
C ASP A 135 23.08 4.12 4.99
N SER A 136 22.62 5.14 5.67
CA SER A 136 22.01 5.02 7.00
C SER A 136 20.51 4.74 6.96
N THR A 137 19.88 4.82 5.78
CA THR A 137 18.45 4.58 5.56
C THR A 137 18.20 3.11 5.32
N ALA A 138 17.25 2.52 6.07
CA ALA A 138 16.82 1.15 5.83
C ALA A 138 15.80 1.11 4.69
N HIS A 139 16.12 0.44 3.59
CA HIS A 139 15.22 0.30 2.44
C HIS A 139 15.36 -1.05 1.74
N THR A 140 14.43 -1.31 0.85
CA THR A 140 14.41 -2.49 -0.01
C THR A 140 14.10 -2.06 -1.44
N ASP A 141 14.98 -2.39 -2.38
CA ASP A 141 14.76 -2.17 -3.81
C ASP A 141 14.13 -3.38 -4.46
N ILE A 142 13.15 -3.12 -5.31
CA ILE A 142 12.39 -4.13 -6.04
C ILE A 142 12.29 -3.68 -7.49
N ASP A 143 12.91 -4.42 -8.40
CA ASP A 143 12.97 -4.11 -9.82
C ASP A 143 12.18 -5.11 -10.69
N ARG A 144 12.04 -4.79 -11.98
CA ARG A 144 11.25 -5.60 -12.93
C ARG A 144 11.64 -7.07 -12.99
N GLY A 145 12.91 -7.40 -12.79
CA GLY A 145 13.38 -8.78 -12.78
C GLY A 145 12.68 -9.66 -11.73
N LEU A 146 12.24 -9.05 -10.63
CA LEU A 146 11.42 -9.69 -9.60
C LEU A 146 9.92 -9.57 -9.91
N PHE A 147 9.42 -8.37 -10.31
CA PHE A 147 8.00 -8.12 -10.57
C PHE A 147 7.39 -9.15 -11.50
N ASP A 148 8.08 -9.46 -12.61
CA ASP A 148 7.54 -10.26 -13.70
C ASP A 148 7.46 -11.75 -13.37
N LYS A 149 8.06 -12.20 -12.26
CA LYS A 149 8.20 -13.64 -11.94
C LYS A 149 7.68 -14.03 -10.56
N ILE A 150 7.50 -13.06 -9.66
CA ILE A 150 6.93 -13.33 -8.35
C ILE A 150 5.43 -13.64 -8.46
N PRO A 151 4.92 -14.75 -7.89
CA PRO A 151 3.48 -15.00 -7.86
C PRO A 151 2.78 -13.99 -6.96
N LEU A 152 1.82 -13.24 -7.53
CA LEU A 152 1.02 -12.23 -6.83
C LEU A 152 -0.39 -12.73 -6.57
N GLU A 153 -0.91 -12.51 -5.36
CA GLU A 153 -2.23 -12.96 -4.94
C GLU A 153 -3.35 -12.16 -5.58
N SER A 154 -3.21 -10.83 -5.63
CA SER A 154 -4.23 -9.93 -6.16
C SER A 154 -3.67 -9.10 -7.32
N ALA A 155 -4.29 -9.21 -8.48
CA ALA A 155 -3.93 -8.38 -9.64
C ALA A 155 -4.39 -6.92 -9.47
N SER A 156 -5.52 -6.68 -8.79
CA SER A 156 -6.05 -5.33 -8.54
C SER A 156 -5.28 -4.54 -7.48
N SER A 157 -4.46 -5.23 -6.68
CA SER A 157 -3.63 -4.66 -5.62
C SER A 157 -2.16 -5.09 -5.75
N SER A 158 -1.65 -5.17 -6.97
CA SER A 158 -0.36 -5.77 -7.30
C SER A 158 0.83 -5.04 -6.69
N VAL A 159 0.80 -3.69 -6.60
CA VAL A 159 1.89 -2.92 -5.95
C VAL A 159 1.94 -3.24 -4.46
N SER A 160 0.79 -3.28 -3.78
CA SER A 160 0.75 -3.67 -2.36
C SER A 160 1.24 -5.09 -2.14
N SER A 161 0.85 -6.03 -3.01
CA SER A 161 1.33 -7.42 -2.95
C SER A 161 2.84 -7.51 -3.11
N LEU A 162 3.43 -6.74 -4.03
CA LEU A 162 4.88 -6.68 -4.22
C LEU A 162 5.59 -6.16 -2.96
N VAL A 163 5.12 -5.04 -2.42
CA VAL A 163 5.71 -4.43 -1.21
C VAL A 163 5.62 -5.41 -0.03
N THR A 164 4.46 -6.03 0.18
CA THR A 164 4.24 -6.98 1.28
C THR A 164 5.10 -8.25 1.16
N LEU A 165 5.27 -8.77 -0.06
CA LEU A 165 6.06 -9.99 -0.27
C LEU A 165 7.57 -9.73 -0.21
N ALA A 166 8.04 -8.60 -0.74
CA ALA A 166 9.47 -8.36 -0.91
C ALA A 166 10.10 -7.58 0.25
N SER A 167 9.33 -6.80 1.01
CA SER A 167 9.86 -5.95 2.08
C SER A 167 9.55 -6.55 3.45
N PRO A 168 10.53 -6.66 4.37
CA PRO A 168 10.29 -7.18 5.69
C PRO A 168 9.44 -6.22 6.53
N GLY A 169 8.61 -6.77 7.42
CA GLY A 169 7.81 -5.97 8.36
C GLY A 169 6.59 -5.28 7.76
N VAL A 170 6.12 -5.72 6.61
CA VAL A 170 4.89 -5.18 6.01
C VAL A 170 3.78 -6.22 6.12
N ALA A 171 2.69 -5.85 6.81
CA ALA A 171 1.43 -6.58 6.78
C ALA A 171 0.45 -5.84 5.86
N ALA A 172 -0.37 -6.57 5.12
CA ALA A 172 -1.40 -5.97 4.29
C ALA A 172 -2.64 -6.86 4.25
N ASP A 173 -3.76 -6.26 3.91
CA ASP A 173 -4.95 -6.98 3.47
C ASP A 173 -4.97 -7.10 1.94
N SER A 174 -5.84 -7.92 1.40
CA SER A 174 -5.96 -8.11 -0.05
C SER A 174 -6.62 -6.94 -0.78
N ASN A 175 -7.18 -5.97 -0.05
CA ASN A 175 -7.74 -4.74 -0.60
C ASN A 175 -6.66 -3.71 -0.93
N GLY A 176 -5.41 -4.01 -0.61
CA GLY A 176 -4.25 -3.20 -0.93
C GLY A 176 -3.85 -2.18 0.13
N LEU A 177 -4.55 -2.10 1.24
CA LEU A 177 -4.09 -1.31 2.39
C LEU A 177 -2.99 -2.09 3.11
N PHE A 178 -1.80 -1.52 3.24
CA PHE A 178 -0.68 -2.16 3.89
C PHE A 178 -0.07 -1.30 4.99
N HIS A 179 0.49 -1.98 5.98
CA HIS A 179 0.89 -1.44 7.26
C HIS A 179 2.34 -1.77 7.54
N GLY A 180 3.18 -0.74 7.59
CA GLY A 180 4.59 -0.89 7.95
C GLY A 180 4.76 -1.18 9.43
N LEU A 181 5.26 -2.36 9.76
CA LEU A 181 5.47 -2.79 11.15
C LEU A 181 4.18 -2.84 11.99
N GLY A 182 3.03 -3.19 11.35
CA GLY A 182 1.74 -3.26 12.03
C GLY A 182 1.16 -1.90 12.45
N ASP A 183 1.55 -0.82 11.81
CA ASP A 183 1.17 0.54 12.13
C ASP A 183 0.07 1.03 11.20
N HIS A 184 -0.98 1.68 11.72
CA HIS A 184 -2.04 2.30 10.92
C HIS A 184 -1.69 3.69 10.39
N ALA A 185 -0.46 4.17 10.60
CA ALA A 185 0.02 5.40 9.99
C ALA A 185 0.01 5.34 8.47
N GLN A 186 -0.10 6.50 7.84
CA GLN A 186 -0.15 6.60 6.39
C GLN A 186 1.18 6.23 5.74
N ASN A 187 1.10 5.54 4.59
CA ASN A 187 2.22 5.32 3.70
C ASN A 187 2.38 6.50 2.74
N SER A 188 3.62 6.89 2.49
CA SER A 188 3.94 7.91 1.50
C SER A 188 4.29 7.26 0.17
N PHE A 189 3.64 7.69 -0.90
CA PHE A 189 4.01 7.32 -2.26
C PHE A 189 4.63 8.51 -2.97
N SER A 190 5.74 8.28 -3.64
CA SER A 190 6.39 9.25 -4.52
C SER A 190 6.59 8.61 -5.90
N VAL A 191 5.88 9.10 -6.92
CA VAL A 191 5.96 8.60 -8.30
C VAL A 191 6.73 9.60 -9.14
N ASP A 192 7.95 9.27 -9.54
CA ASP A 192 8.88 10.20 -10.20
C ASP A 192 8.98 11.57 -9.48
N GLY A 193 8.94 11.56 -8.14
CA GLY A 193 8.96 12.73 -7.30
C GLY A 193 7.60 13.41 -7.04
N GLN A 194 6.53 13.00 -7.70
CA GLN A 194 5.17 13.45 -7.35
C GLN A 194 4.70 12.74 -6.07
N PRO A 195 4.34 13.45 -4.99
CA PRO A 195 3.69 12.83 -3.86
C PRO A 195 2.28 12.40 -4.21
N ILE A 196 1.88 11.20 -3.78
CA ILE A 196 0.51 10.72 -3.83
C ILE A 196 -0.06 10.77 -2.41
N THR A 197 -1.15 11.48 -2.23
CA THR A 197 -1.71 11.80 -0.91
C THR A 197 -2.89 10.92 -0.52
N ASP A 198 -3.52 10.24 -1.47
CA ASP A 198 -4.58 9.27 -1.23
C ASP A 198 -4.00 7.92 -0.79
N GLN A 199 -4.80 7.17 -0.04
CA GLN A 199 -4.46 5.80 0.32
C GLN A 199 -4.54 4.91 -0.92
N GLN A 200 -3.46 4.20 -1.23
CA GLN A 200 -3.36 3.32 -2.40
C GLN A 200 -4.05 1.97 -2.12
N SER A 201 -5.36 2.01 -1.85
CA SER A 201 -6.19 0.86 -1.49
C SER A 201 -7.54 0.95 -2.17
N LYS A 202 -8.11 -0.20 -2.56
CA LYS A 202 -9.46 -0.29 -3.15
C LYS A 202 -10.59 0.19 -2.22
N VAL A 203 -10.32 0.34 -0.95
CA VAL A 203 -11.27 0.98 0.00
C VAL A 203 -11.34 2.49 -0.23
N PHE A 204 -10.31 3.11 -0.78
CA PHE A 204 -10.19 4.55 -0.88
C PHE A 204 -9.93 5.07 -2.30
N SER A 205 -9.08 4.40 -3.10
CA SER A 205 -8.64 4.84 -4.42
C SER A 205 -8.21 3.69 -5.32
N ASN A 206 -7.75 3.98 -6.54
CA ASN A 206 -7.05 3.01 -7.39
C ASN A 206 -5.56 3.05 -7.14
N GLN A 207 -4.93 1.89 -7.15
CA GLN A 207 -3.47 1.76 -7.05
C GLN A 207 -2.78 2.25 -8.34
N ILE A 208 -1.49 2.57 -8.20
CA ILE A 208 -0.62 2.82 -9.34
C ILE A 208 -0.48 1.52 -10.15
N PRO A 209 -0.71 1.56 -11.48
CA PRO A 209 -0.57 0.36 -12.31
C PRO A 209 0.86 -0.19 -12.28
N VAL A 210 1.04 -1.45 -11.89
CA VAL A 210 2.38 -2.07 -11.80
C VAL A 210 3.11 -2.10 -13.15
N ASP A 211 2.39 -2.14 -14.26
CA ASP A 211 2.97 -2.10 -15.60
C ASP A 211 3.65 -0.77 -15.92
N SER A 212 3.26 0.31 -15.25
CA SER A 212 3.91 1.62 -15.39
C SER A 212 5.22 1.74 -14.61
N VAL A 213 5.47 0.85 -13.68
CA VAL A 213 6.59 0.92 -12.73
C VAL A 213 7.82 0.18 -13.28
N GLU A 214 8.97 0.81 -13.22
CA GLU A 214 10.30 0.22 -13.52
C GLU A 214 10.93 -0.35 -12.26
N SER A 215 10.92 0.42 -11.16
CA SER A 215 11.44 0.01 -9.88
C SER A 215 10.65 0.63 -8.72
N LEU A 216 10.68 -0.05 -7.58
CA LEU A 216 10.19 0.45 -6.30
C LEU A 216 11.35 0.44 -5.30
N GLU A 217 11.52 1.54 -4.59
CA GLU A 217 12.32 1.61 -3.37
C GLU A 217 11.35 1.73 -2.19
N VAL A 218 11.43 0.82 -1.25
CA VAL A 218 10.58 0.80 -0.04
C VAL A 218 11.43 1.19 1.15
N ILE A 219 11.30 2.43 1.61
CA ILE A 219 12.01 2.95 2.78
C ILE A 219 11.19 2.61 4.02
N GLN A 220 11.79 1.85 4.92
CA GLN A 220 11.14 1.32 6.11
C GLN A 220 11.43 2.16 7.36
N GLY A 221 12.43 3.01 7.30
CA GLY A 221 12.77 3.83 8.44
C GLY A 221 13.71 5.01 8.18
N ALA A 222 13.57 6.04 9.01
CA ALA A 222 14.35 7.27 8.99
C ALA A 222 14.52 7.87 7.57
N PRO A 223 13.41 8.15 6.86
CA PRO A 223 13.48 8.61 5.48
C PRO A 223 14.23 9.94 5.37
N PRO A 224 14.90 10.22 4.24
CA PRO A 224 15.50 11.52 3.93
C PRO A 224 14.53 12.69 4.10
N ALA A 225 15.05 13.91 4.35
CA ALA A 225 14.23 15.09 4.66
C ALA A 225 13.32 15.56 3.50
N GLU A 226 13.56 15.11 2.30
CA GLU A 226 12.68 15.36 1.16
C GLU A 226 11.30 14.70 1.30
N TYR A 227 11.19 13.62 2.08
CA TYR A 227 9.95 12.91 2.37
C TYR A 227 9.36 13.33 3.71
N GLY A 228 8.04 13.50 3.79
CA GLY A 228 7.35 13.88 5.01
C GLY A 228 5.84 13.87 4.85
N GLY A 229 5.13 14.34 5.87
CA GLY A 229 3.66 14.33 5.92
C GLY A 229 3.03 12.98 6.21
N LYS A 230 3.80 11.88 6.10
CA LYS A 230 3.40 10.49 6.36
C LYS A 230 4.50 9.81 7.15
N THR A 231 4.15 8.84 7.99
CA THR A 231 5.10 8.29 8.96
C THR A 231 5.29 6.78 8.92
N SER A 232 4.50 6.03 8.13
CA SER A 232 4.68 4.58 8.01
C SER A 232 5.83 4.24 7.05
N LEU A 233 5.54 3.88 5.83
CA LEU A 233 6.53 3.56 4.80
C LEU A 233 6.64 4.72 3.80
N VAL A 234 7.80 4.86 3.15
CA VAL A 234 7.93 5.67 1.95
C VAL A 234 8.19 4.75 0.77
N ILE A 235 7.30 4.77 -0.21
CA ILE A 235 7.40 3.98 -1.44
C ILE A 235 7.72 4.93 -2.58
N VAL A 236 8.94 4.80 -3.11
CA VAL A 236 9.41 5.59 -4.24
C VAL A 236 9.29 4.76 -5.50
N ALA A 237 8.41 5.15 -6.41
CA ALA A 237 8.21 4.49 -7.69
C ALA A 237 8.90 5.29 -8.80
N THR A 238 9.79 4.64 -9.53
CA THR A 238 10.32 5.13 -10.80
C THR A 238 9.51 4.52 -11.92
N THR A 239 8.93 5.34 -12.80
CA THR A 239 8.11 4.84 -13.90
C THR A 239 8.96 4.48 -15.12
N ARG A 240 8.43 3.63 -15.98
CA ARG A 240 9.08 3.20 -17.23
C ARG A 240 9.16 4.36 -18.23
N SER A 241 10.22 4.37 -19.02
CA SER A 241 10.49 5.39 -20.03
C SER A 241 10.80 4.77 -21.40
N GLY A 242 10.46 5.46 -22.47
CA GLY A 242 10.87 5.11 -23.82
C GLY A 242 12.09 5.85 -24.32
N GLN A 243 12.70 6.74 -23.53
CA GLN A 243 13.86 7.51 -23.94
C GLN A 243 15.07 6.59 -24.17
N GLY A 244 15.72 6.74 -25.30
CA GLY A 244 16.83 5.89 -25.72
C GLY A 244 16.41 4.58 -26.39
N VAL A 245 15.13 4.24 -26.41
CA VAL A 245 14.59 3.01 -27.03
C VAL A 245 14.33 3.27 -28.51
N THR A 246 15.35 3.13 -29.32
CA THR A 246 15.30 3.46 -30.78
C THR A 246 14.55 2.41 -31.61
N THR A 247 14.49 1.17 -31.12
CA THR A 247 13.64 0.11 -31.69
C THR A 247 12.41 -0.05 -30.80
N PRO A 248 11.18 0.03 -31.35
CA PRO A 248 9.98 -0.18 -30.54
C PRO A 248 10.03 -1.51 -29.82
N HIS A 249 9.83 -1.47 -28.51
CA HIS A 249 9.71 -2.64 -27.64
C HIS A 249 8.38 -2.59 -26.93
N GLY A 250 7.64 -3.67 -26.98
CA GLY A 250 6.36 -3.73 -26.34
C GLY A 250 5.91 -5.16 -26.11
N ALA A 251 4.79 -5.27 -25.44
CA ALA A 251 4.14 -6.56 -25.22
C ALA A 251 2.61 -6.43 -25.30
N VAL A 252 1.98 -7.49 -25.76
CA VAL A 252 0.56 -7.77 -25.56
C VAL A 252 0.48 -9.02 -24.71
N THR A 253 -0.20 -8.94 -23.57
CA THR A 253 -0.37 -10.05 -22.65
C THR A 253 -1.87 -10.34 -22.46
N ALA A 254 -2.23 -11.61 -22.39
CA ALA A 254 -3.57 -12.04 -22.06
C ALA A 254 -3.51 -13.16 -21.02
N SER A 255 -4.38 -13.09 -20.01
CA SER A 255 -4.48 -14.15 -19.00
C SER A 255 -5.92 -14.60 -18.78
N TYR A 256 -6.03 -15.84 -18.31
CA TYR A 256 -7.29 -16.40 -17.85
C TYR A 256 -7.04 -17.36 -16.68
N GLY A 257 -7.96 -17.38 -15.71
CA GLY A 257 -7.75 -18.16 -14.50
C GLY A 257 -9.01 -18.47 -13.70
N SER A 258 -8.77 -18.91 -12.47
CA SER A 258 -9.81 -19.20 -11.49
C SER A 258 -10.71 -18.00 -11.26
N PHE A 259 -11.94 -18.25 -10.81
CA PHE A 259 -13.00 -17.25 -10.59
C PHE A 259 -13.39 -16.45 -11.84
N GLY A 260 -13.13 -17.01 -13.04
CA GLY A 260 -13.35 -16.29 -14.29
C GLY A 260 -12.41 -15.10 -14.50
N SER A 261 -11.35 -14.98 -13.68
CA SER A 261 -10.42 -13.87 -13.80
C SER A 261 -9.77 -13.85 -15.16
N SER A 262 -9.78 -12.70 -15.81
CA SER A 262 -9.18 -12.48 -17.12
C SER A 262 -8.50 -11.12 -17.17
N SER A 263 -7.40 -11.01 -17.88
CA SER A 263 -6.74 -9.73 -18.13
C SER A 263 -6.24 -9.61 -19.56
N LEU A 264 -6.19 -8.35 -20.02
CA LEU A 264 -5.55 -7.98 -21.27
C LEU A 264 -4.66 -6.78 -21.00
N GLY A 265 -3.38 -6.90 -21.34
CA GLY A 265 -2.38 -5.85 -21.19
C GLY A 265 -1.71 -5.51 -22.50
N PHE A 266 -1.38 -4.23 -22.66
CA PHE A 266 -0.55 -3.71 -23.75
C PHE A 266 0.45 -2.74 -23.17
N ASN A 267 1.70 -2.81 -23.61
CA ASN A 267 2.67 -1.76 -23.37
C ASN A 267 3.58 -1.55 -24.58
N LEU A 268 4.10 -0.33 -24.69
CA LEU A 268 5.03 0.06 -25.77
C LEU A 268 5.99 1.12 -25.24
N ALA A 269 7.28 0.88 -25.42
CA ALA A 269 8.36 1.84 -25.25
C ALA A 269 8.97 2.16 -26.62
N TYR A 270 9.07 3.44 -26.95
CA TYR A 270 9.68 3.89 -28.19
C TYR A 270 10.21 5.32 -28.07
N GLY A 271 11.32 5.61 -28.69
CA GLY A 271 11.89 6.95 -28.69
C GLY A 271 13.24 7.04 -29.38
N GLY A 272 13.96 8.09 -29.08
CA GLY A 272 15.30 8.37 -29.53
C GLY A 272 16.14 8.97 -28.44
N GLN A 273 17.29 9.52 -28.79
CA GLN A 273 18.18 10.14 -27.77
C GLN A 273 17.54 11.38 -27.12
N LYS A 274 16.67 12.12 -27.82
CA LYS A 274 16.08 13.38 -27.35
C LYS A 274 14.62 13.28 -26.92
N TRP A 275 13.99 12.15 -27.15
CA TRP A 275 12.60 11.97 -26.78
C TRP A 275 12.30 10.51 -26.50
N GLY A 276 11.27 10.25 -25.75
CA GLY A 276 10.77 8.92 -25.50
C GLY A 276 9.29 8.95 -25.14
N ASN A 277 8.62 7.85 -25.43
CA ASN A 277 7.27 7.60 -25.00
C ASN A 277 7.16 6.18 -24.47
N TYR A 278 6.54 6.05 -23.31
CA TYR A 278 6.12 4.78 -22.76
C TYR A 278 4.63 4.85 -22.49
N ILE A 279 3.87 3.97 -23.11
CA ILE A 279 2.44 3.83 -22.89
C ILE A 279 2.13 2.41 -22.41
N SER A 280 1.24 2.29 -21.42
CA SER A 280 0.63 1.02 -21.02
C SER A 280 -0.87 1.18 -20.87
N ALA A 281 -1.60 0.13 -21.24
CA ALA A 281 -3.04 0.01 -21.05
C ALA A 281 -3.35 -1.42 -20.64
N ASN A 282 -4.10 -1.59 -19.56
CA ASN A 282 -4.53 -2.91 -19.10
C ASN A 282 -5.97 -2.91 -18.60
N GLY A 283 -6.59 -4.05 -18.70
CA GLY A 283 -7.92 -4.32 -18.17
C GLY A 283 -7.90 -5.65 -17.42
N LEU A 284 -8.60 -5.69 -16.31
CA LEU A 284 -8.80 -6.86 -15.45
C LEU A 284 -10.28 -7.03 -15.17
N ASP A 285 -10.77 -8.26 -15.24
CA ASP A 285 -12.07 -8.71 -14.74
C ASP A 285 -11.88 -9.92 -13.85
N SER A 286 -12.62 -9.99 -12.73
CA SER A 286 -12.51 -11.08 -11.78
C SER A 286 -13.80 -11.31 -11.02
N GLY A 287 -14.17 -12.57 -10.81
CA GLY A 287 -15.22 -12.96 -9.88
C GLY A 287 -14.80 -12.95 -8.41
N ARG A 288 -13.48 -12.79 -8.14
CA ARG A 288 -12.92 -12.50 -6.81
C ARG A 288 -12.03 -11.27 -6.92
N PHE A 289 -12.62 -10.11 -6.68
CA PHE A 289 -11.91 -8.82 -6.83
C PHE A 289 -11.29 -8.34 -5.51
N LEU A 290 -11.99 -8.57 -4.40
CA LEU A 290 -11.54 -8.28 -3.04
C LEU A 290 -11.33 -9.59 -2.25
N ASP A 291 -11.10 -9.49 -0.95
CA ASP A 291 -11.05 -10.61 -0.02
C ASP A 291 -12.45 -10.84 0.59
N PRO A 292 -13.10 -11.96 0.30
CA PRO A 292 -14.47 -12.22 0.75
C PRO A 292 -14.52 -12.67 2.22
N PRO A 293 -15.66 -12.44 2.91
CA PRO A 293 -15.91 -12.92 4.27
C PRO A 293 -16.07 -14.46 4.35
N GLU A 294 -16.14 -15.11 3.21
CA GLU A 294 -16.24 -16.56 3.07
C GLU A 294 -15.06 -17.11 2.28
N PHE A 295 -14.67 -18.36 2.53
CA PHE A 295 -13.71 -19.04 1.68
C PHE A 295 -14.29 -19.35 0.29
N ALA A 296 -15.60 -19.60 0.21
CA ALA A 296 -16.35 -19.57 -1.03
C ALA A 296 -16.57 -18.12 -1.48
N VAL A 297 -16.41 -17.87 -2.78
CA VAL A 297 -16.53 -16.50 -3.32
C VAL A 297 -17.98 -16.22 -3.69
N MET A 298 -18.56 -15.22 -3.04
CA MET A 298 -19.92 -14.76 -3.24
C MET A 298 -19.94 -13.25 -3.43
N HIS A 299 -20.70 -12.74 -4.42
CA HIS A 299 -20.90 -11.33 -4.67
C HIS A 299 -19.59 -10.49 -4.58
N ASP A 300 -18.58 -10.89 -5.36
CA ASP A 300 -17.23 -10.30 -5.28
C ASP A 300 -16.66 -10.01 -6.69
N LYS A 301 -17.56 -9.73 -7.64
CA LYS A 301 -17.14 -9.36 -9.00
C LYS A 301 -16.57 -7.97 -9.05
N GLY A 302 -15.57 -7.78 -9.89
CA GLY A 302 -15.05 -6.46 -10.17
C GLY A 302 -14.21 -6.42 -11.43
N ASN A 303 -14.08 -5.21 -11.96
CA ASN A 303 -13.24 -4.92 -13.10
C ASN A 303 -12.40 -3.65 -12.86
N GLU A 304 -11.30 -3.56 -13.57
CA GLU A 304 -10.39 -2.42 -13.51
C GLU A 304 -9.79 -2.17 -14.87
N GLU A 305 -9.75 -0.91 -15.29
CA GLU A 305 -9.05 -0.45 -16.48
C GLU A 305 -8.03 0.63 -16.09
N ASN A 306 -6.82 0.51 -16.61
CA ASN A 306 -5.73 1.45 -16.40
C ASN A 306 -5.11 1.87 -17.72
N VAL A 307 -4.80 3.15 -17.84
CA VAL A 307 -3.98 3.72 -18.92
C VAL A 307 -2.93 4.62 -18.30
N PHE A 308 -1.69 4.40 -18.65
CA PHE A 308 -0.58 5.24 -18.25
C PHE A 308 0.25 5.62 -19.48
N ASP A 309 0.65 6.89 -19.57
CA ASP A 309 1.49 7.41 -20.64
C ASP A 309 2.56 8.33 -20.05
N ARG A 310 3.82 8.04 -20.36
CA ARG A 310 4.96 8.89 -20.02
C ARG A 310 5.63 9.38 -21.30
N VAL A 311 5.76 10.71 -21.39
CA VAL A 311 6.47 11.38 -22.47
C VAL A 311 7.71 12.06 -21.91
N ASP A 312 8.88 11.69 -22.41
CA ASP A 312 10.17 12.31 -22.10
C ASP A 312 10.65 13.15 -23.29
N TYR A 313 11.19 14.33 -23.03
CA TYR A 313 11.72 15.21 -24.08
C TYR A 313 12.95 15.99 -23.61
N GLN A 314 14.07 15.86 -24.31
CA GLN A 314 15.31 16.61 -24.11
C GLN A 314 15.24 17.91 -24.89
N LEU A 315 14.90 19.00 -24.24
CA LEU A 315 14.75 20.33 -24.85
C LEU A 315 16.10 20.91 -25.30
N SER A 316 17.15 20.71 -24.48
CA SER A 316 18.52 21.18 -24.78
C SER A 316 19.54 20.22 -24.15
N GLY A 317 20.82 20.52 -24.24
CA GLY A 317 21.86 19.75 -23.54
C GLY A 317 21.77 19.81 -22.02
N SER A 318 21.06 20.80 -21.49
CA SER A 318 20.87 21.01 -20.03
C SER A 318 19.43 20.86 -19.57
N ASP A 319 18.45 20.79 -20.47
CA ASP A 319 17.03 20.82 -20.14
C ASP A 319 16.30 19.58 -20.60
N SER A 320 15.66 18.89 -19.71
CA SER A 320 14.77 17.77 -20.01
C SER A 320 13.38 17.99 -19.39
N LEU A 321 12.37 17.47 -20.05
CA LEU A 321 10.97 17.50 -19.63
C LEU A 321 10.44 16.07 -19.63
N HIS A 322 9.70 15.67 -18.61
CA HIS A 322 8.85 14.50 -18.67
C HIS A 322 7.43 14.82 -18.20
N LEU A 323 6.48 14.11 -18.74
CA LEU A 323 5.06 14.24 -18.41
C LEU A 323 4.49 12.85 -18.16
N ASN A 324 3.95 12.65 -16.97
CA ASN A 324 3.19 11.46 -16.62
C ASN A 324 1.69 11.76 -16.73
N LEU A 325 0.98 10.93 -17.46
CA LEU A 325 -0.47 10.94 -17.60
C LEU A 325 -1.01 9.60 -17.12
N GLY A 326 -2.02 9.60 -16.26
CA GLY A 326 -2.63 8.39 -15.73
C GLY A 326 -4.14 8.50 -15.68
N TYR A 327 -4.81 7.42 -16.05
CA TYR A 327 -6.24 7.21 -15.84
C TYR A 327 -6.47 5.78 -15.37
N SER A 328 -7.22 5.64 -14.28
CA SER A 328 -7.64 4.35 -13.75
C SER A 328 -9.10 4.40 -13.39
N ARG A 329 -9.81 3.32 -13.68
CA ARG A 329 -11.20 3.13 -13.28
C ARG A 329 -11.38 1.72 -12.74
N SER A 330 -12.09 1.59 -11.63
CA SER A 330 -12.57 0.30 -11.13
C SER A 330 -14.06 0.35 -10.79
N TRP A 331 -14.70 -0.79 -10.92
CA TRP A 331 -16.03 -1.08 -10.41
C TRP A 331 -15.99 -2.45 -9.76
N PHE A 332 -16.59 -2.59 -8.58
CA PHE A 332 -16.61 -3.85 -7.86
C PHE A 332 -17.76 -3.93 -6.86
N GLN A 333 -18.16 -5.16 -6.56
CA GLN A 333 -19.14 -5.50 -5.54
C GLN A 333 -18.47 -5.54 -4.16
N SER A 334 -19.22 -5.28 -3.09
CA SER A 334 -18.81 -5.66 -1.74
C SER A 334 -19.03 -7.15 -1.58
N PRO A 335 -18.03 -7.92 -1.13
CA PRO A 335 -18.20 -9.36 -0.94
C PRO A 335 -19.27 -9.68 0.11
N ASN A 336 -20.09 -10.68 -0.15
CA ASN A 336 -21.14 -11.14 0.76
C ASN A 336 -20.72 -12.37 1.57
N SER A 337 -21.29 -12.49 2.77
CA SER A 337 -21.38 -13.72 3.52
C SER A 337 -22.48 -14.64 2.96
N PHE A 338 -22.50 -15.89 3.38
CA PHE A 338 -23.57 -16.82 3.04
C PHE A 338 -24.95 -16.32 3.51
N ASP A 339 -25.00 -15.76 4.71
CA ASP A 339 -26.24 -15.19 5.25
C ASP A 339 -26.75 -14.02 4.44
N GLN A 340 -25.86 -13.14 3.95
CA GLN A 340 -26.21 -12.01 3.09
C GLN A 340 -26.70 -12.45 1.72
N GLU A 341 -26.09 -13.50 1.15
CA GLU A 341 -26.47 -14.00 -0.17
C GLU A 341 -27.83 -14.69 -0.17
N PHE A 342 -28.15 -15.44 0.89
CA PHE A 342 -29.37 -16.27 0.94
C PHE A 342 -30.46 -15.72 1.85
N HIS A 343 -30.24 -14.62 2.58
CA HIS A 343 -31.22 -13.98 3.46
C HIS A 343 -31.93 -14.91 4.42
N PHE A 344 -31.26 -15.46 5.37
CA PHE A 344 -31.84 -16.33 6.37
C PHE A 344 -32.98 -15.67 7.16
N GLY A 345 -34.14 -15.51 6.52
CA GLY A 345 -35.40 -15.21 7.19
C GLY A 345 -35.60 -13.78 7.64
N VAL A 346 -34.82 -12.81 7.16
CA VAL A 346 -35.05 -11.39 7.46
C VAL A 346 -36.17 -10.84 6.57
N PRO A 347 -37.36 -10.54 7.11
CA PRO A 347 -38.41 -9.89 6.34
C PRO A 347 -38.12 -8.40 6.19
N ASN A 348 -38.44 -7.82 5.06
CA ASN A 348 -38.48 -6.37 4.87
C ASN A 348 -39.41 -5.77 5.94
N PRO A 349 -38.94 -4.83 6.78
CA PRO A 349 -39.70 -4.34 7.93
C PRO A 349 -40.95 -3.53 7.53
N VAL A 350 -41.02 -3.06 6.28
CA VAL A 350 -42.17 -2.30 5.75
C VAL A 350 -43.14 -3.20 5.01
N THR A 351 -42.64 -4.08 4.15
CA THR A 351 -43.49 -4.91 3.27
C THR A 351 -43.78 -6.29 3.82
N GLY A 352 -42.95 -6.80 4.76
CA GLY A 352 -43.03 -8.15 5.32
C GLY A 352 -42.54 -9.25 4.37
N ASN A 353 -42.11 -8.89 3.15
CA ASN A 353 -41.56 -9.86 2.21
C ASN A 353 -40.11 -10.18 2.54
N PRO A 354 -39.59 -11.37 2.16
CA PRO A 354 -38.16 -11.65 2.27
C PRO A 354 -37.36 -10.62 1.50
N LEU A 355 -36.30 -10.09 2.12
CA LEU A 355 -35.35 -9.18 1.47
C LEU A 355 -34.60 -9.88 0.35
N GLU A 356 -34.22 -9.15 -0.65
CA GLU A 356 -33.31 -9.62 -1.70
C GLU A 356 -31.86 -9.63 -1.18
N ALA A 357 -30.96 -10.28 -1.94
CA ALA A 357 -29.54 -10.32 -1.61
C ALA A 357 -28.93 -8.92 -1.49
N THR A 358 -28.05 -8.76 -0.52
CA THR A 358 -27.27 -7.51 -0.37
C THR A 358 -26.46 -7.29 -1.63
N ASP A 359 -26.67 -6.14 -2.30
CA ASP A 359 -26.01 -5.77 -3.57
C ASP A 359 -25.28 -4.43 -3.45
N GLN A 360 -24.38 -4.35 -2.48
CA GLN A 360 -23.54 -3.18 -2.28
C GLN A 360 -22.37 -3.20 -3.29
N ARG A 361 -21.99 -2.02 -3.80
CA ARG A 361 -20.95 -1.92 -4.82
C ARG A 361 -20.24 -0.58 -4.81
N GLN A 362 -19.05 -0.54 -5.36
CA GLN A 362 -18.20 0.64 -5.44
C GLN A 362 -17.77 0.93 -6.87
N LYS A 363 -17.49 2.22 -7.12
CA LYS A 363 -16.88 2.70 -8.34
C LYS A 363 -15.85 3.76 -7.99
N ILE A 364 -14.62 3.58 -8.48
CA ILE A 364 -13.54 4.53 -8.27
C ILE A 364 -13.01 4.97 -9.63
N GLY A 365 -12.82 6.28 -9.80
CA GLY A 365 -12.17 6.89 -10.95
C GLY A 365 -10.99 7.72 -10.50
N THR A 366 -9.84 7.52 -11.11
CA THR A 366 -8.59 8.26 -10.79
C THR A 366 -8.03 8.84 -12.05
N PHE A 367 -7.66 10.13 -12.07
CA PHE A 367 -6.80 10.67 -13.11
C PHE A 367 -5.62 11.44 -12.53
N ASN A 368 -4.50 11.46 -13.27
CA ASN A 368 -3.27 12.10 -12.87
C ASN A 368 -2.57 12.78 -14.05
N ILE A 369 -2.09 14.01 -13.82
CA ILE A 369 -1.26 14.76 -14.76
C ILE A 369 -0.09 15.34 -13.97
N ALA A 370 1.13 14.99 -14.34
CA ALA A 370 2.34 15.42 -13.64
C ALA A 370 3.48 15.78 -14.60
N PRO A 371 3.53 17.02 -15.06
CA PRO A 371 4.68 17.55 -15.79
C PRO A 371 5.86 17.81 -14.83
N THR A 372 7.05 17.48 -15.31
CA THR A 372 8.30 17.61 -14.58
C THR A 372 9.43 18.08 -15.50
N TRP A 373 10.20 19.14 -15.16
CA TRP A 373 11.38 19.65 -15.88
C TRP A 373 12.65 19.63 -15.05
N THR A 374 13.74 19.23 -15.63
CA THR A 374 15.08 19.17 -15.03
C THR A 374 16.04 20.06 -15.78
N HIS A 375 16.78 20.89 -15.06
CA HIS A 375 17.82 21.77 -15.61
C HIS A 375 19.17 21.50 -14.97
N VAL A 376 20.14 21.09 -15.76
CA VAL A 376 21.53 20.94 -15.33
C VAL A 376 22.18 22.31 -15.27
N LEU A 377 22.30 22.87 -14.06
CA LEU A 377 22.93 24.18 -13.81
C LEU A 377 24.43 24.15 -14.15
N ASN A 378 25.08 23.05 -13.80
CA ASN A 378 26.48 22.75 -14.10
C ASN A 378 26.74 21.25 -13.83
N PRO A 379 27.93 20.69 -14.13
CA PRO A 379 28.20 19.26 -13.95
C PRO A 379 28.03 18.71 -12.52
N SER A 380 27.85 19.60 -11.52
CA SER A 380 27.67 19.23 -10.13
C SER A 380 26.31 19.63 -9.56
N ALA A 381 25.46 20.29 -10.35
CA ALA A 381 24.22 20.84 -9.83
C ALA A 381 23.05 20.70 -10.81
N VAL A 382 21.94 20.24 -10.28
CA VAL A 382 20.66 20.11 -10.99
C VAL A 382 19.56 20.83 -10.23
N LEU A 383 18.82 21.65 -10.94
CA LEU A 383 17.58 22.27 -10.48
C LEU A 383 16.41 21.49 -11.02
N THR A 384 15.38 21.43 -10.25
CA THR A 384 14.21 20.63 -10.51
C THR A 384 12.92 21.32 -10.10
N PHE A 385 11.86 21.24 -10.94
CA PHE A 385 10.52 21.75 -10.67
C PHE A 385 9.45 20.80 -11.19
N GLY A 386 8.48 20.42 -10.39
CA GLY A 386 7.33 19.61 -10.73
C GLY A 386 6.02 20.30 -10.40
N ALA A 387 5.01 20.06 -11.22
CA ALA A 387 3.62 20.40 -10.93
C ALA A 387 2.77 19.14 -11.11
N TYR A 388 1.65 19.05 -10.42
CA TYR A 388 0.75 17.93 -10.61
C TYR A 388 -0.69 18.28 -10.25
N VAL A 389 -1.60 17.55 -10.85
CA VAL A 389 -3.00 17.46 -10.46
C VAL A 389 -3.41 16.00 -10.51
N ARG A 390 -3.91 15.50 -9.38
CA ARG A 390 -4.49 14.17 -9.25
C ARG A 390 -5.88 14.29 -8.66
N ARG A 391 -6.82 13.53 -9.19
CA ARG A 391 -8.19 13.47 -8.67
C ARG A 391 -8.63 12.02 -8.54
N ASP A 392 -9.21 11.71 -7.39
CA ASP A 392 -9.87 10.46 -7.08
C ASP A 392 -11.36 10.74 -6.78
N ASP A 393 -12.24 10.05 -7.51
CA ASP A 393 -13.68 10.05 -7.30
C ASP A 393 -14.10 8.67 -6.81
N TYR A 394 -14.49 8.56 -5.55
CA TYR A 394 -14.97 7.33 -4.92
C TYR A 394 -16.46 7.39 -4.72
N ASN A 395 -17.17 6.38 -5.20
CA ASN A 395 -18.61 6.25 -5.02
C ASN A 395 -18.94 4.85 -4.46
N TYR A 396 -19.69 4.83 -3.38
CA TYR A 396 -20.28 3.64 -2.79
C TYR A 396 -21.79 3.69 -2.95
N TYR A 397 -22.38 2.59 -3.39
CA TYR A 397 -23.80 2.44 -3.62
C TYR A 397 -24.37 1.34 -2.71
N PRO A 398 -25.49 1.62 -1.99
CA PRO A 398 -26.19 0.61 -1.23
C PRO A 398 -26.91 -0.39 -2.15
N SER A 399 -27.52 -1.41 -1.54
CA SER A 399 -28.46 -2.29 -2.20
C SER A 399 -29.63 -1.54 -2.82
N GLY A 400 -30.23 -2.12 -3.85
CA GLY A 400 -31.39 -1.50 -4.51
C GLY A 400 -32.60 -1.35 -3.59
N ASP A 401 -32.84 -2.33 -2.70
CA ASP A 401 -33.71 -2.20 -1.52
C ASP A 401 -32.80 -1.87 -0.33
N PRO A 402 -32.92 -0.67 0.29
CA PRO A 402 -32.08 -0.28 1.41
C PRO A 402 -32.13 -1.24 2.60
N PHE A 403 -33.25 -1.94 2.78
CA PHE A 403 -33.43 -2.90 3.86
C PHE A 403 -32.62 -4.20 3.65
N ALA A 404 -32.20 -4.48 2.42
CA ALA A 404 -31.27 -5.57 2.13
C ALA A 404 -29.90 -5.35 2.74
N ASP A 405 -29.51 -4.10 3.05
CA ASP A 405 -28.26 -3.79 3.75
C ASP A 405 -28.30 -4.23 5.22
N PHE A 406 -29.49 -4.41 5.79
CA PHE A 406 -29.64 -4.88 7.16
C PHE A 406 -29.22 -6.34 7.34
N ALA A 407 -29.10 -7.14 6.37
CA ALA A 407 -28.75 -8.58 6.40
C ALA A 407 -28.32 -9.16 7.78
N PRO A 408 -28.17 -10.46 7.97
CA PRO A 408 -27.85 -11.05 9.29
C PRO A 408 -26.63 -10.51 10.02
N ASP A 409 -25.74 -9.84 9.29
CA ASP A 409 -24.61 -9.12 9.90
C ASP A 409 -25.04 -7.90 10.73
N LEU A 410 -26.34 -7.58 10.71
CA LEU A 410 -26.93 -6.50 11.47
C LEU A 410 -26.33 -5.12 11.14
N GLN A 411 -26.11 -4.86 9.85
CA GLN A 411 -25.79 -3.51 9.40
C GLN A 411 -26.97 -2.59 9.67
N SER A 412 -26.87 -1.75 10.67
CA SER A 412 -27.99 -0.90 11.13
C SER A 412 -28.34 0.21 10.15
N GLU A 413 -27.43 0.55 9.26
CA GLU A 413 -27.52 1.68 8.35
C GLU A 413 -27.37 1.29 6.88
N THR A 414 -28.16 1.88 6.02
CA THR A 414 -27.85 1.97 4.58
C THR A 414 -27.11 3.27 4.30
N VAL A 415 -26.08 3.21 3.45
CA VAL A 415 -25.23 4.36 3.14
C VAL A 415 -25.00 4.46 1.64
N ASN A 416 -25.18 5.68 1.11
CA ASN A 416 -24.67 6.07 -0.21
C ASN A 416 -23.58 7.11 -0.01
N GLN A 417 -22.39 6.90 -0.58
CA GLN A 417 -21.30 7.88 -0.49
C GLN A 417 -20.83 8.32 -1.88
N SER A 418 -20.59 9.62 -2.03
CA SER A 418 -19.87 10.20 -3.17
C SER A 418 -18.79 11.12 -2.64
N ARG A 419 -17.55 10.66 -2.67
CA ARG A 419 -16.39 11.41 -2.20
C ARG A 419 -15.48 11.77 -3.38
N SER A 420 -14.98 13.00 -3.40
CA SER A 420 -13.92 13.40 -4.32
C SER A 420 -12.77 14.08 -3.62
N LEU A 421 -11.57 13.70 -4.00
CA LEU A 421 -10.30 14.22 -3.49
C LEU A 421 -9.50 14.71 -4.69
N THR A 422 -9.24 16.03 -4.75
CA THR A 422 -8.41 16.62 -5.82
C THR A 422 -7.18 17.23 -5.19
N ASN A 423 -6.01 16.71 -5.54
CA ASN A 423 -4.72 17.20 -5.13
C ASN A 423 -4.09 18.00 -6.26
N ALA A 424 -3.70 19.25 -5.98
CA ALA A 424 -2.89 20.07 -6.86
C ALA A 424 -1.64 20.54 -6.12
N GLY A 425 -0.48 20.39 -6.73
CA GLY A 425 0.76 20.74 -6.05
C GLY A 425 1.89 21.19 -6.96
N LEU A 426 2.86 21.79 -6.30
CA LEU A 426 4.12 22.28 -6.89
C LEU A 426 5.28 21.80 -6.02
N ARG A 427 6.38 21.47 -6.68
CA ARG A 427 7.63 21.10 -6.02
C ARG A 427 8.80 21.74 -6.75
N ALA A 428 9.77 22.21 -6.00
CA ALA A 428 11.04 22.70 -6.55
C ALA A 428 12.18 22.29 -5.63
N ASP A 429 13.27 21.78 -6.17
CA ASP A 429 14.47 21.46 -5.40
C ASP A 429 15.75 21.54 -6.22
N VAL A 430 16.87 21.72 -5.52
CA VAL A 430 18.21 21.76 -6.08
C VAL A 430 19.02 20.63 -5.46
N THR A 431 19.68 19.84 -6.29
CA THR A 431 20.67 18.85 -5.89
C THR A 431 22.06 19.35 -6.29
N TYR A 432 23.01 19.28 -5.36
CA TYR A 432 24.39 19.71 -5.60
C TYR A 432 25.37 18.69 -5.06
N VAL A 433 26.15 18.09 -5.94
CA VAL A 433 27.15 17.07 -5.62
C VAL A 433 28.56 17.63 -5.85
N LYS A 434 29.35 17.75 -4.79
CA LYS A 434 30.75 18.20 -4.90
C LYS A 434 31.65 17.62 -3.81
N GLY A 435 32.65 16.91 -4.24
CA GLY A 435 33.60 16.28 -3.32
C GLY A 435 32.92 15.21 -2.46
N ILE A 436 32.86 15.44 -1.15
CA ILE A 436 32.26 14.51 -0.19
C ILE A 436 30.77 14.77 0.05
N ASN A 437 30.23 15.87 -0.44
CA ASN A 437 28.88 16.35 -0.14
C ASN A 437 27.92 16.05 -1.30
N ASN A 438 26.71 15.61 -0.96
CA ASN A 438 25.56 15.49 -1.82
C ASN A 438 24.39 16.23 -1.15
N VAL A 439 24.28 17.53 -1.44
CA VAL A 439 23.29 18.43 -0.84
C VAL A 439 22.03 18.45 -1.67
N LYS A 440 20.86 18.32 -1.03
CA LYS A 440 19.58 18.55 -1.64
C LYS A 440 18.75 19.51 -0.78
N ALA A 441 18.13 20.49 -1.40
CA ALA A 441 17.26 21.45 -0.72
C ALA A 441 16.03 21.70 -1.59
N GLY A 442 14.86 21.84 -0.96
CA GLY A 442 13.63 22.02 -1.74
C GLY A 442 12.47 22.58 -0.94
N ILE A 443 11.42 22.89 -1.72
CA ILE A 443 10.12 23.34 -1.26
C ILE A 443 9.02 22.52 -1.94
N THR A 444 8.00 22.16 -1.18
CA THR A 444 6.79 21.55 -1.70
C THR A 444 5.57 22.34 -1.21
N TYR A 445 4.59 22.52 -2.09
CA TYR A 445 3.26 23.03 -1.75
C TYR A 445 2.23 22.14 -2.39
N GLN A 446 1.23 21.72 -1.62
CA GLN A 446 0.06 21.02 -2.15
C GLN A 446 -1.21 21.54 -1.51
N GLN A 447 -2.29 21.46 -2.27
CA GLN A 447 -3.63 21.74 -1.80
C GLN A 447 -4.54 20.58 -2.19
N THR A 448 -5.20 20.02 -1.20
CA THR A 448 -6.22 18.97 -1.37
C THR A 448 -7.58 19.59 -1.21
N PHE A 449 -8.40 19.48 -2.24
CA PHE A 449 -9.82 19.83 -2.22
C PHE A 449 -10.61 18.56 -1.93
N LEU A 450 -11.20 18.49 -0.74
CA LEU A 450 -11.95 17.35 -0.26
C LEU A 450 -13.43 17.66 -0.23
N ASN A 451 -14.24 16.79 -0.86
CA ASN A 451 -15.70 16.82 -0.79
C ASN A 451 -16.22 15.45 -0.38
N GLU A 452 -17.06 15.41 0.63
CA GLU A 452 -17.71 14.21 1.16
C GLU A 452 -19.21 14.44 1.09
N ASN A 453 -19.94 13.57 0.39
CA ASN A 453 -21.40 13.62 0.32
C ASN A 453 -21.93 12.23 0.61
N GLU A 454 -22.77 12.13 1.62
CA GLU A 454 -23.31 10.88 2.11
C GLU A 454 -24.80 11.00 2.33
N ASN A 455 -25.53 9.91 2.08
CA ASN A 455 -26.92 9.79 2.49
C ASN A 455 -27.01 8.53 3.36
N ILE A 456 -27.47 8.70 4.60
CA ILE A 456 -27.45 7.64 5.62
C ILE A 456 -28.90 7.45 6.12
N GLY A 457 -29.34 6.20 6.21
CA GLY A 457 -30.64 5.85 6.78
C GLY A 457 -30.56 4.64 7.70
N ILE A 458 -31.34 4.64 8.75
CA ILE A 458 -31.45 3.48 9.64
C ILE A 458 -32.37 2.45 8.99
N VAL A 459 -31.91 1.22 8.86
CA VAL A 459 -32.64 0.09 8.24
C VAL A 459 -32.88 -1.06 9.19
N ASP A 460 -32.31 -1.01 10.38
CA ASP A 460 -32.47 -2.04 11.42
C ASP A 460 -33.86 -1.91 12.08
N PRO A 461 -34.78 -2.86 11.88
CA PRO A 461 -36.09 -2.83 12.52
C PRO A 461 -36.01 -3.03 14.04
N THR A 462 -34.88 -3.53 14.52
CA THR A 462 -34.62 -3.75 15.96
C THR A 462 -33.83 -2.62 16.58
N PHE A 463 -33.49 -1.58 15.81
CA PHE A 463 -32.74 -0.42 16.27
C PHE A 463 -33.41 0.28 17.47
N TYR A 464 -34.73 0.15 17.59
CA TYR A 464 -35.52 0.52 18.75
C TYR A 464 -36.00 -0.70 19.55
N PRO A 465 -35.18 -1.71 19.90
CA PRO A 465 -35.67 -2.86 20.64
C PRO A 465 -36.04 -2.48 22.08
N ALA A 466 -36.93 -3.24 22.67
CA ALA A 466 -37.38 -3.02 24.05
C ALA A 466 -36.22 -3.09 25.06
N ALA A 467 -35.14 -3.81 24.74
CA ALA A 467 -33.91 -3.84 25.54
C ALA A 467 -33.15 -2.51 25.52
N ALA A 468 -33.38 -1.70 24.49
CA ALA A 468 -32.87 -0.35 24.37
C ALA A 468 -34.04 0.63 24.41
N ALA A 469 -34.72 0.73 25.54
CA ALA A 469 -35.76 1.74 25.79
C ALA A 469 -35.33 3.16 25.40
N PHE A 470 -34.04 3.35 25.29
CA PHE A 470 -33.36 4.54 24.86
C PHE A 470 -33.55 4.84 23.37
N TYR A 471 -33.46 3.86 22.48
CA TYR A 471 -33.64 4.02 21.04
C TYR A 471 -35.11 4.01 20.62
N ASN A 472 -35.98 3.35 21.36
CA ASN A 472 -37.43 3.35 21.13
C ASN A 472 -38.10 4.72 21.27
N CYS A 473 -37.42 5.72 21.81
CA CYS A 473 -38.02 6.98 22.20
C CYS A 473 -39.21 6.79 23.16
N LEU A 474 -39.31 5.64 23.76
CA LEU A 474 -40.32 5.25 24.75
C LEU A 474 -39.61 4.67 25.97
N ASP A 475 -40.20 4.89 27.15
CA ASP A 475 -39.77 4.20 28.35
C ASP A 475 -40.27 2.73 28.40
N ALA A 476 -39.86 1.98 29.42
CA ALA A 476 -40.28 0.59 29.58
C ALA A 476 -41.81 0.42 29.68
N SER A 477 -42.56 1.49 29.93
CA SER A 477 -44.02 1.55 30.01
C SER A 477 -44.65 2.02 28.70
N GLY A 478 -43.86 2.31 27.69
CA GLY A 478 -44.31 2.81 26.38
C GLY A 478 -44.58 4.33 26.31
N ASN A 479 -44.12 5.09 27.31
CA ASN A 479 -44.29 6.55 27.28
C ASN A 479 -43.13 7.22 26.54
N PRO A 480 -43.35 8.32 25.82
CA PRO A 480 -42.29 9.07 25.13
C PRO A 480 -41.19 9.52 26.10
N LEU A 481 -39.96 9.15 25.79
CA LEU A 481 -38.78 9.65 26.50
C LEU A 481 -38.43 11.05 26.02
N PRO A 482 -38.19 12.01 26.92
CA PRO A 482 -37.68 13.33 26.57
C PRO A 482 -36.19 13.23 26.22
N ASN A 483 -35.86 12.56 25.12
CA ASN A 483 -34.49 12.31 24.73
C ASN A 483 -34.17 12.98 23.37
N THR A 484 -33.16 13.85 23.41
CA THR A 484 -32.69 14.54 22.23
C THR A 484 -32.10 13.59 21.18
N GLN A 485 -31.56 12.43 21.59
CA GLN A 485 -31.04 11.41 20.67
C GLN A 485 -32.17 10.78 19.84
N CYS A 486 -33.22 10.32 20.49
CA CYS A 486 -34.39 9.80 19.79
C CYS A 486 -34.98 10.80 18.78
N ALA A 487 -35.06 12.06 19.15
CA ALA A 487 -35.53 13.12 18.27
C ALA A 487 -34.59 13.31 17.06
N ALA A 488 -33.28 13.06 17.23
CA ALA A 488 -32.29 13.16 16.17
C ALA A 488 -32.32 11.97 15.19
N LEU A 489 -32.59 10.75 15.68
CA LEU A 489 -32.58 9.52 14.88
C LEU A 489 -33.90 9.27 14.14
N LYS A 490 -35.04 9.48 14.80
CA LYS A 490 -36.36 9.13 14.28
C LYS A 490 -36.70 9.67 12.90
N PRO A 491 -36.33 10.89 12.50
CA PRO A 491 -36.60 11.40 11.15
C PRO A 491 -35.92 10.60 10.03
N TYR A 492 -34.86 9.85 10.36
CA TYR A 492 -34.00 9.11 9.43
C TYR A 492 -34.11 7.59 9.57
N ASP A 493 -35.05 7.12 10.35
CA ASP A 493 -35.37 5.71 10.49
C ASP A 493 -36.35 5.28 9.40
N LEU A 494 -35.83 4.58 8.38
CA LEU A 494 -36.61 4.11 7.26
C LEU A 494 -37.65 3.07 7.67
N THR A 495 -37.45 2.34 8.77
CA THR A 495 -38.41 1.36 9.30
C THR A 495 -39.65 2.05 9.89
N GLN A 496 -39.55 3.33 10.23
CA GLN A 496 -40.61 4.17 10.77
C GLN A 496 -41.14 5.18 9.74
N GLY A 497 -40.82 5.00 8.45
CA GLY A 497 -41.20 5.91 7.37
C GLY A 497 -40.39 7.22 7.31
N GLY A 498 -39.19 7.22 7.90
CA GLY A 498 -38.20 8.31 7.80
C GLY A 498 -37.60 8.47 6.40
N VAL A 499 -36.67 9.39 6.29
CA VAL A 499 -35.95 9.71 5.04
C VAL A 499 -34.43 9.54 5.25
N LEU A 500 -33.66 9.52 4.16
CA LEU A 500 -32.20 9.52 4.27
C LEU A 500 -31.67 10.85 4.82
N PHE A 501 -30.75 10.79 5.75
CA PHE A 501 -30.00 11.94 6.25
C PHE A 501 -28.92 12.35 5.24
N PRO A 502 -28.94 13.59 4.69
CA PRO A 502 -27.90 14.07 3.81
C PRO A 502 -26.75 14.69 4.60
N PHE A 503 -25.52 14.21 4.39
CA PHE A 503 -24.30 14.85 4.85
C PHE A 503 -23.56 15.48 3.67
N HIS A 504 -23.09 16.72 3.86
CA HIS A 504 -22.26 17.44 2.88
C HIS A 504 -21.08 18.05 3.60
N GLY A 505 -19.92 17.42 3.43
CA GLY A 505 -18.65 17.85 3.98
C GLY A 505 -17.75 18.44 2.91
N HIS A 506 -17.07 19.52 3.25
CA HIS A 506 -16.06 20.13 2.40
C HIS A 506 -14.93 20.73 3.23
N THR A 507 -13.70 20.55 2.76
CA THR A 507 -12.53 21.23 3.32
C THR A 507 -11.42 21.35 2.29
N ASP A 508 -10.59 22.38 2.45
CA ASP A 508 -9.33 22.54 1.74
C ASP A 508 -8.19 22.27 2.72
N VAL A 509 -7.35 21.31 2.39
CA VAL A 509 -6.12 21.00 3.14
C VAL A 509 -4.95 21.58 2.37
N LYS A 510 -4.14 22.42 3.04
CA LYS A 510 -2.93 23.05 2.48
C LYS A 510 -1.72 22.57 3.25
N GLU A 511 -0.76 22.03 2.53
CA GLU A 511 0.50 21.56 3.11
C GLU A 511 1.66 22.25 2.41
N THR A 512 2.58 22.78 3.21
CA THR A 512 3.80 23.43 2.72
C THR A 512 4.98 22.85 3.47
N ALA A 513 6.01 22.44 2.76
CA ALA A 513 7.23 21.96 3.36
C ALA A 513 8.47 22.60 2.76
N LEU A 514 9.45 22.83 3.62
CA LEU A 514 10.79 23.26 3.26
C LEU A 514 11.79 22.26 3.82
N TYR A 515 12.77 21.85 3.04
CA TYR A 515 13.79 20.94 3.52
C TYR A 515 15.18 21.25 2.96
N ILE A 516 16.19 20.82 3.73
CA ILE A 516 17.58 20.74 3.31
C ILE A 516 18.20 19.47 3.90
N GLN A 517 18.99 18.78 3.12
CA GLN A 517 19.74 17.60 3.54
C GLN A 517 21.10 17.54 2.88
N ASP A 518 22.07 16.87 3.51
CA ASP A 518 23.40 16.60 2.98
C ASP A 518 23.80 15.16 3.33
N SER A 519 24.18 14.38 2.32
CA SER A 519 24.82 13.09 2.50
C SER A 519 26.32 13.25 2.29
N ILE A 520 27.07 13.16 3.39
CA ILE A 520 28.50 13.40 3.46
C ILE A 520 29.22 12.05 3.47
N SER A 521 29.90 11.67 2.38
CA SER A 521 30.61 10.41 2.28
C SER A 521 32.13 10.63 2.25
N LYS A 522 32.84 10.01 3.20
CA LYS A 522 34.31 10.08 3.27
C LYS A 522 34.92 8.80 3.82
N GLY A 523 35.71 8.12 3.00
CA GLY A 523 36.27 6.83 3.35
C GLY A 523 35.16 5.79 3.53
N GLY A 524 35.13 5.11 4.68
CA GLY A 524 34.05 4.17 5.02
C GLY A 524 32.83 4.83 5.67
N TRP A 525 32.84 6.14 5.93
CA TRP A 525 31.78 6.86 6.64
C TRP A 525 30.79 7.50 5.67
N THR A 526 29.51 7.37 5.96
CA THR A 526 28.43 8.20 5.41
C THR A 526 27.64 8.83 6.56
N LEU A 527 27.48 10.14 6.50
CA LEU A 527 26.73 10.94 7.47
C LEU A 527 25.59 11.65 6.74
N ASN A 528 24.35 11.28 7.05
CA ASN A 528 23.15 11.91 6.53
C ASN A 528 22.61 12.92 7.54
N LEU A 529 22.54 14.18 7.15
CA LEU A 529 22.04 15.28 7.96
C LEU A 529 20.91 15.96 7.22
N GLY A 530 19.76 16.14 7.86
CA GLY A 530 18.64 16.82 7.24
C GLY A 530 17.77 17.53 8.27
N ILE A 531 17.08 18.55 7.80
CA ILE A 531 15.99 19.19 8.52
C ILE A 531 14.87 19.51 7.54
N ARG A 532 13.64 19.22 7.97
CA ARG A 532 12.42 19.57 7.27
C ARG A 532 11.54 20.41 8.18
N GLY A 533 10.77 21.32 7.62
CA GLY A 533 9.73 22.07 8.31
C GLY A 533 8.41 21.89 7.56
N ASP A 534 7.42 21.31 8.21
CA ASP A 534 6.08 21.12 7.64
C ASP A 534 5.08 22.10 8.28
N LEU A 535 4.20 22.62 7.44
CA LEU A 535 3.03 23.42 7.78
C LEU A 535 1.81 22.73 7.20
N TYR A 536 0.94 22.24 8.07
CA TYR A 536 -0.36 21.69 7.74
C TYR A 536 -1.46 22.67 8.12
N ASN A 537 -2.42 22.93 7.23
CA ASN A 537 -3.58 23.78 7.46
C ASN A 537 -4.80 23.16 6.77
N GLY A 538 -5.65 22.54 7.57
CA GLY A 538 -6.91 21.91 7.16
C GLY A 538 -8.00 22.21 8.19
N LEU A 539 -8.72 21.18 8.64
CA LEU A 539 -9.68 21.32 9.75
C LEU A 539 -8.98 21.58 11.09
N SER A 540 -7.69 21.26 11.18
CA SER A 540 -6.79 21.63 12.25
C SER A 540 -5.50 22.24 11.68
N ILE A 541 -4.59 22.74 12.54
CA ILE A 541 -3.34 23.36 12.12
C ILE A 541 -2.17 22.66 12.80
N GLY A 542 -1.19 22.21 12.01
CA GLY A 542 0.04 21.62 12.50
C GLY A 542 1.29 22.31 11.98
N ARG A 543 2.33 22.37 12.81
CA ARG A 543 3.65 22.90 12.45
C ARG A 543 4.72 22.06 13.11
N GLN A 544 5.69 21.61 12.34
CA GLN A 544 6.74 20.74 12.87
C GLN A 544 8.10 21.08 12.26
N ALA A 545 9.13 21.06 13.09
CA ALA A 545 10.52 20.95 12.66
C ALA A 545 10.97 19.49 12.83
N GLU A 546 11.56 18.94 11.80
CA GLU A 546 11.78 17.51 11.63
C GLU A 546 13.25 17.21 11.34
N PRO A 547 14.09 17.10 12.38
CA PRO A 547 15.47 16.68 12.20
C PRO A 547 15.54 15.24 11.70
N ARG A 548 16.48 14.99 10.80
CA ARG A 548 16.86 13.70 10.23
C ARG A 548 18.35 13.51 10.39
N LEU A 549 18.76 12.45 11.04
CA LEU A 549 20.15 12.17 11.33
C LEU A 549 20.44 10.71 11.05
N GLY A 550 21.53 10.44 10.36
CA GLY A 550 21.94 9.07 10.07
C GLY A 550 23.46 8.96 9.95
N ILE A 551 23.98 7.84 10.38
CA ILE A 551 25.41 7.48 10.28
C ILE A 551 25.50 6.05 9.79
N ALA A 552 26.27 5.81 8.73
CA ALA A 552 26.68 4.49 8.30
C ALA A 552 28.20 4.39 8.27
N TYR A 553 28.71 3.20 8.56
CA TYR A 553 30.14 2.90 8.52
C TYR A 553 30.40 1.57 7.83
N ASN A 554 31.12 1.60 6.72
CA ASN A 554 31.55 0.42 6.00
C ASN A 554 32.84 -0.15 6.59
N VAL A 555 32.72 -1.31 7.24
CA VAL A 555 33.83 -2.12 7.77
C VAL A 555 34.37 -2.97 6.63
N LYS A 556 35.19 -2.41 5.76
CA LYS A 556 35.70 -3.05 4.52
C LYS A 556 36.25 -4.49 4.72
N PRO A 557 37.09 -4.78 5.73
CA PRO A 557 37.65 -6.13 5.87
C PRO A 557 36.64 -7.26 6.07
N THR A 558 35.40 -6.92 6.48
CA THR A 558 34.33 -7.89 6.72
C THR A 558 33.15 -7.71 5.77
N ASN A 559 33.21 -6.72 4.85
CA ASN A 559 32.09 -6.32 4.01
C ASN A 559 30.82 -6.14 4.83
N THR A 560 30.91 -5.31 5.87
CA THR A 560 29.81 -5.04 6.80
C THR A 560 29.57 -3.55 6.90
N ILE A 561 28.32 -3.14 6.70
CA ILE A 561 27.88 -1.76 6.99
C ILE A 561 27.12 -1.79 8.30
N LEU A 562 27.52 -0.93 9.21
CA LEU A 562 26.80 -0.65 10.46
C LEU A 562 26.09 0.69 10.32
N ARG A 563 24.84 0.77 10.75
CA ARG A 563 24.04 2.00 10.61
C ARG A 563 23.19 2.29 11.83
N ILE A 564 23.06 3.58 12.13
CA ILE A 564 22.09 4.11 13.09
C ILE A 564 21.46 5.37 12.51
N SER A 565 20.17 5.54 12.75
CA SER A 565 19.46 6.71 12.28
C SER A 565 18.35 7.15 13.23
N TYR A 566 18.00 8.42 13.12
CA TYR A 566 16.91 9.07 13.82
C TYR A 566 16.13 9.96 12.86
N ALA A 567 14.82 9.88 12.93
CA ALA A 567 13.94 10.78 12.23
C ALA A 567 12.82 11.26 13.15
N ARG A 568 12.49 12.54 13.04
CA ARG A 568 11.22 13.10 13.51
C ARG A 568 10.38 13.43 12.30
N SER A 569 9.08 13.07 12.32
CA SER A 569 8.15 13.32 11.22
C SER A 569 6.82 13.82 11.74
N LEU A 570 6.24 14.80 11.03
CA LEU A 570 4.82 15.13 11.14
C LEU A 570 4.02 14.08 10.37
N GLU A 571 2.87 13.72 10.89
CA GLU A 571 1.86 12.94 10.18
C GLU A 571 0.63 13.80 9.97
N SER A 572 0.34 14.14 8.72
CA SER A 572 -0.87 14.83 8.37
C SER A 572 -2.07 13.89 8.48
N PRO A 573 -3.27 14.39 8.85
CA PRO A 573 -4.49 13.59 8.90
C PRO A 573 -4.77 12.87 7.58
N PHE A 574 -5.43 11.70 7.68
CA PHE A 574 -5.99 11.03 6.52
C PHE A 574 -7.00 11.95 5.84
N ASN A 575 -6.95 12.05 4.53
CA ASN A 575 -7.88 12.87 3.76
C ASN A 575 -9.25 12.21 3.58
N GLU A 576 -9.27 10.88 3.59
CA GLU A 576 -10.47 10.09 3.35
C GLU A 576 -11.42 10.15 4.55
N ASN A 577 -12.65 10.62 4.30
CA ASN A 577 -13.70 10.80 5.32
C ASN A 577 -13.26 11.70 6.51
N LEU A 578 -12.34 12.63 6.25
CA LEU A 578 -11.78 13.51 7.27
C LEU A 578 -12.83 14.47 7.84
N VAL A 579 -13.75 14.95 6.99
CA VAL A 579 -14.73 15.95 7.41
C VAL A 579 -15.76 15.33 8.33
N ILE A 580 -16.33 14.16 7.97
CA ILE A 580 -17.28 13.46 8.82
C ILE A 580 -16.60 13.02 10.14
N ALA A 581 -15.37 12.52 10.09
CA ALA A 581 -14.60 12.14 11.27
C ALA A 581 -14.39 13.30 12.24
N SER A 582 -14.11 14.50 11.72
CA SER A 582 -13.76 15.68 12.52
C SER A 582 -14.98 16.48 12.99
N THR A 583 -16.10 16.40 12.28
CA THR A 583 -17.26 17.28 12.51
C THR A 583 -18.51 16.53 12.91
N GLY A 584 -18.57 15.22 12.77
CA GLY A 584 -19.77 14.40 12.94
C GLY A 584 -20.43 14.56 14.29
N CYS A 585 -19.65 14.69 15.37
CA CYS A 585 -20.22 14.92 16.71
C CYS A 585 -20.96 16.26 16.86
N ASN A 586 -20.75 17.22 15.97
CA ASN A 586 -21.49 18.47 15.97
C ASN A 586 -22.85 18.35 15.26
N ILE A 587 -23.13 17.20 14.66
CA ILE A 587 -24.35 16.94 13.89
C ILE A 587 -25.23 15.99 14.73
N PRO A 588 -26.43 16.43 15.17
CA PRO A 588 -27.25 15.67 16.10
C PRO A 588 -27.55 14.23 15.67
N PHE A 589 -27.76 13.97 14.39
CA PHE A 589 -28.00 12.63 13.86
C PHE A 589 -26.76 11.73 14.00
N LEU A 590 -25.59 12.20 13.54
CA LEU A 590 -24.34 11.43 13.62
C LEU A 590 -23.86 11.26 15.05
N ALA A 591 -24.03 12.28 15.88
CA ALA A 591 -23.74 12.22 17.31
C ALA A 591 -24.60 11.20 18.08
N ALA A 592 -25.80 10.90 17.56
CA ALA A 592 -26.68 9.91 18.12
C ALA A 592 -26.49 8.51 17.54
N LEU A 593 -26.09 8.42 16.27
CA LEU A 593 -25.96 7.16 15.51
C LEU A 593 -24.63 6.46 15.75
N VAL A 594 -23.51 7.19 15.61
CA VAL A 594 -22.18 6.59 15.52
C VAL A 594 -21.60 6.13 16.86
N PRO A 595 -21.73 6.91 17.96
CA PRO A 595 -21.15 6.45 19.22
C PRO A 595 -21.80 5.15 19.72
N PRO A 596 -20.99 4.23 20.25
CA PRO A 596 -21.56 3.10 20.98
C PRO A 596 -22.51 3.55 22.08
N PHE A 597 -23.51 2.74 22.37
CA PHE A 597 -24.52 3.08 23.37
C PHE A 597 -23.90 3.56 24.71
N GLY A 598 -24.29 4.76 25.15
CA GLY A 598 -23.81 5.36 26.40
C GLY A 598 -22.45 6.05 26.32
N VAL A 599 -21.78 6.05 25.16
CA VAL A 599 -20.54 6.80 24.93
C VAL A 599 -20.87 8.20 24.41
N PRO A 600 -20.45 9.28 25.09
CA PRO A 600 -20.68 10.62 24.59
C PRO A 600 -19.89 10.91 23.31
N CYS A 601 -20.52 11.55 22.33
CA CYS A 601 -19.83 12.03 21.16
C CYS A 601 -19.09 13.33 21.49
N ASN A 602 -17.82 13.24 21.83
CA ASN A 602 -16.98 14.34 22.28
C ASN A 602 -15.71 14.51 21.41
N SER A 603 -15.77 14.14 20.14
CA SER A 603 -14.60 14.24 19.28
C SER A 603 -14.37 15.68 18.82
N GLY A 604 -13.09 16.05 18.74
CA GLY A 604 -12.61 17.24 18.05
C GLY A 604 -12.10 16.93 16.64
N PRO A 605 -11.63 17.94 15.93
CA PRO A 605 -10.95 17.73 14.64
C PRO A 605 -9.78 16.78 14.79
N ILE A 606 -9.53 16.00 13.75
CA ILE A 606 -8.32 15.19 13.66
C ILE A 606 -7.11 16.13 13.57
N ASP A 607 -6.18 16.00 14.50
CA ASP A 607 -4.96 16.81 14.55
C ASP A 607 -3.79 16.09 13.88
N PRO A 608 -2.82 16.81 13.32
CA PRO A 608 -1.56 16.20 12.91
C PRO A 608 -0.87 15.49 14.07
N GLY A 609 -0.45 14.25 13.81
CA GLY A 609 0.40 13.48 14.73
C GLY A 609 1.88 13.81 14.53
N TYR A 610 2.73 13.33 15.42
CA TYR A 610 4.17 13.34 15.18
C TYR A 610 4.82 12.08 15.71
N ARG A 611 5.85 11.66 15.00
CA ARG A 611 6.60 10.44 15.31
C ARG A 611 8.08 10.76 15.54
N ASN A 612 8.66 10.12 16.54
CA ASN A 612 10.09 9.94 16.66
C ASN A 612 10.45 8.49 16.38
N GLU A 613 11.41 8.29 15.51
CA GLU A 613 11.80 6.98 15.02
C GLU A 613 13.31 6.82 15.12
N PHE A 614 13.76 5.68 15.67
CA PHE A 614 15.16 5.32 15.84
C PHE A 614 15.40 3.98 15.19
N HIS A 615 16.48 3.86 14.45
CA HIS A 615 16.92 2.62 13.83
C HIS A 615 18.35 2.31 14.22
N ALA A 616 18.63 1.01 14.38
CA ALA A 616 19.99 0.49 14.50
C ALA A 616 20.07 -0.83 13.73
N GLY A 617 21.00 -0.91 12.78
CA GLY A 617 21.05 -2.05 11.89
C GLY A 617 22.42 -2.30 11.28
N PHE A 618 22.47 -3.35 10.49
CA PHE A 618 23.66 -3.74 9.75
C PHE A 618 23.27 -4.35 8.41
N GLN A 619 24.16 -4.21 7.44
CA GLN A 619 24.13 -4.97 6.19
C GLN A 619 25.47 -5.66 6.01
N GLN A 620 25.48 -6.94 5.64
CA GLN A 620 26.72 -7.72 5.48
C GLN A 620 26.67 -8.57 4.22
N ALA A 621 27.68 -8.45 3.38
CA ALA A 621 27.91 -9.37 2.28
C ALA A 621 28.83 -10.53 2.70
N LEU A 622 28.41 -11.76 2.45
CA LEU A 622 29.20 -12.97 2.63
C LEU A 622 29.71 -13.44 1.26
N GLY A 623 30.82 -12.87 0.86
CA GLY A 623 31.33 -12.98 -0.51
C GLY A 623 30.32 -12.38 -1.48
N ARG A 624 30.15 -13.01 -2.66
CA ARG A 624 29.14 -12.65 -3.67
C ARG A 624 27.86 -13.49 -3.60
N TYR A 625 27.67 -14.25 -2.52
CA TYR A 625 26.63 -15.28 -2.46
C TYR A 625 25.46 -14.93 -1.56
N LEU A 626 25.68 -14.07 -0.58
CA LEU A 626 24.66 -13.77 0.42
C LEU A 626 24.79 -12.35 0.93
N VAL A 627 23.67 -11.65 1.03
CA VAL A 627 23.54 -10.36 1.72
C VAL A 627 22.56 -10.52 2.86
N VAL A 628 22.96 -10.12 4.05
CA VAL A 628 22.13 -10.10 5.24
C VAL A 628 21.91 -8.66 5.65
N ASP A 629 20.65 -8.23 5.73
CA ASP A 629 20.24 -6.91 6.20
C ASP A 629 19.35 -7.07 7.42
N GLY A 630 19.71 -6.45 8.54
CA GLY A 630 18.97 -6.55 9.78
C GLY A 630 18.83 -5.20 10.47
N GLU A 631 17.60 -4.91 10.93
CA GLU A 631 17.26 -3.66 11.59
C GLU A 631 16.50 -3.91 12.88
N TYR A 632 16.79 -3.13 13.90
CA TYR A 632 15.93 -2.94 15.05
C TYR A 632 15.37 -1.52 15.07
N ILE A 633 14.06 -1.39 15.27
CA ILE A 633 13.31 -0.18 15.04
C ILE A 633 12.52 0.17 16.30
N TRP A 634 12.52 1.46 16.67
CA TRP A 634 11.66 2.01 17.71
C TRP A 634 10.87 3.18 17.15
N LYS A 635 9.55 3.05 17.13
CA LYS A 635 8.62 4.13 16.74
C LYS A 635 7.83 4.58 17.96
N TYR A 636 7.82 5.90 18.19
CA TYR A 636 7.03 6.57 19.23
C TYR A 636 6.19 7.64 18.58
N THR A 637 4.87 7.46 18.58
CA THR A 637 3.95 8.40 17.94
C THR A 637 3.06 9.05 18.99
N HIS A 638 2.88 10.36 18.88
CA HIS A 638 1.86 11.11 19.58
C HIS A 638 0.70 11.37 18.61
N ASN A 639 -0.54 11.24 19.06
CA ASN A 639 -1.73 11.22 18.24
C ASN A 639 -1.65 10.11 17.18
N GLY A 640 -1.49 8.85 17.62
CA GLY A 640 -1.37 7.70 16.74
C GLY A 640 -2.67 7.43 16.01
N TYR A 641 -2.62 7.30 14.69
CA TYR A 641 -3.79 7.06 13.84
C TYR A 641 -4.27 5.62 13.89
N ASP A 642 -5.57 5.50 13.73
CA ASP A 642 -6.30 4.26 13.57
C ASP A 642 -7.59 4.56 12.77
N PHE A 643 -8.41 3.55 12.52
CA PHE A 643 -9.65 3.66 11.79
C PHE A 643 -10.85 3.26 12.62
N GLY A 644 -11.94 4.00 12.47
CA GLY A 644 -13.27 3.58 12.84
C GLY A 644 -14.12 3.33 11.60
N VAL A 645 -15.28 2.74 11.79
CA VAL A 645 -16.24 2.43 10.72
C VAL A 645 -17.61 2.94 11.11
N VAL A 646 -18.37 3.47 10.17
CA VAL A 646 -19.75 3.86 10.39
C VAL A 646 -20.61 2.60 10.46
N GLY A 647 -21.04 2.22 11.65
CA GLY A 647 -21.83 1.01 11.87
C GLY A 647 -21.12 -0.24 11.34
N ALA A 648 -21.81 -1.06 10.58
CA ALA A 648 -21.26 -2.22 9.86
C ALA A 648 -21.03 -1.92 8.36
N THR A 649 -20.96 -0.65 7.97
CA THR A 649 -20.73 -0.22 6.57
C THR A 649 -19.24 -0.25 6.22
N PRO A 650 -18.85 -0.25 4.94
CA PRO A 650 -17.46 -0.10 4.52
C PRO A 650 -16.95 1.36 4.58
N ILE A 651 -17.72 2.28 5.19
CA ILE A 651 -17.31 3.68 5.34
C ILE A 651 -16.34 3.80 6.52
N THR A 652 -15.09 3.78 6.19
CA THR A 652 -13.97 3.88 7.13
C THR A 652 -13.58 5.35 7.32
N PHE A 653 -13.35 5.77 8.54
CA PHE A 653 -12.95 7.14 8.90
C PHE A 653 -11.76 7.13 9.86
N PRO A 654 -10.88 8.16 9.84
CA PRO A 654 -9.74 8.24 10.74
C PRO A 654 -10.16 8.56 12.18
N ILE A 655 -9.46 7.95 13.12
CA ILE A 655 -9.49 8.26 14.55
C ILE A 655 -8.07 8.40 15.08
N GLN A 656 -7.93 8.94 16.28
CA GLN A 656 -6.63 9.09 16.93
C GLN A 656 -6.64 8.57 18.35
N TRP A 657 -5.63 7.80 18.67
CA TRP A 657 -5.26 7.41 20.02
C TRP A 657 -4.21 8.36 20.60
N HIS A 658 -4.17 8.48 21.92
CA HIS A 658 -3.24 9.35 22.60
C HIS A 658 -1.79 9.15 22.17
N ASN A 659 -1.31 7.91 22.15
CA ASN A 659 0.05 7.56 21.74
C ASN A 659 0.09 6.17 21.11
N SER A 660 1.19 5.91 20.38
CA SER A 660 1.59 4.53 20.04
C SER A 660 3.08 4.29 20.31
N LYS A 661 3.44 3.02 20.52
CA LYS A 661 4.81 2.57 20.73
C LYS A 661 5.01 1.24 20.00
N ILE A 662 5.91 1.25 19.01
CA ILE A 662 6.12 0.11 18.13
C ILE A 662 7.63 -0.22 18.09
N PRO A 663 8.14 -1.08 18.98
CA PRO A 663 9.42 -1.73 18.79
C PRO A 663 9.27 -2.87 17.79
N GLY A 664 10.23 -3.04 16.93
CA GLY A 664 10.23 -4.10 15.92
C GLY A 664 11.62 -4.50 15.48
N PHE A 665 11.71 -5.73 14.99
CA PHE A 665 12.90 -6.29 14.37
C PHE A 665 12.54 -6.72 12.96
N THR A 666 13.37 -6.37 12.00
CA THR A 666 13.28 -6.83 10.61
C THR A 666 14.58 -7.46 10.17
N LEU A 667 14.48 -8.48 9.32
CA LEU A 667 15.63 -9.15 8.73
C LEU A 667 15.32 -9.52 7.29
N ARG A 668 16.26 -9.22 6.39
CA ARG A 668 16.24 -9.72 5.02
C ARG A 668 17.54 -10.45 4.74
N VAL A 669 17.42 -11.65 4.21
CA VAL A 669 18.56 -12.45 3.72
C VAL A 669 18.35 -12.65 2.23
N SER A 670 19.26 -12.15 1.41
CA SER A 670 19.17 -12.22 -0.07
C SER A 670 20.33 -13.04 -0.64
N VAL A 671 20.00 -13.95 -1.55
CA VAL A 671 20.95 -14.63 -2.43
C VAL A 671 20.90 -13.92 -3.77
N PRO A 672 21.93 -13.11 -4.12
CA PRO A 672 22.02 -12.47 -5.42
C PRO A 672 22.03 -13.51 -6.55
N ASN A 673 21.73 -13.07 -7.76
CA ASN A 673 21.67 -14.00 -8.90
C ASN A 673 22.98 -14.77 -9.08
N TYR A 674 22.93 -16.07 -8.81
CA TYR A 674 24.06 -16.99 -8.98
C TYR A 674 23.66 -18.12 -9.95
N HIS A 675 24.21 -18.11 -11.16
CA HIS A 675 23.88 -19.05 -12.23
C HIS A 675 22.38 -19.22 -12.49
N GLY A 676 21.65 -18.10 -12.47
CA GLY A 676 20.21 -18.07 -12.69
C GLY A 676 19.35 -18.39 -11.45
N PHE A 677 19.95 -18.70 -10.32
CA PHE A 677 19.26 -18.86 -9.04
C PHE A 677 19.36 -17.58 -8.21
N SER A 678 18.23 -17.12 -7.70
CA SER A 678 18.14 -16.04 -6.71
C SER A 678 17.10 -16.37 -5.67
N ALA A 679 17.27 -15.85 -4.46
CA ALA A 679 16.33 -16.06 -3.38
C ALA A 679 16.36 -14.90 -2.38
N PHE A 680 15.30 -14.71 -1.62
CA PHE A 680 15.33 -13.93 -0.40
C PHE A 680 14.42 -14.52 0.67
N VAL A 681 14.75 -14.22 1.91
CA VAL A 681 13.87 -14.41 3.08
C VAL A 681 13.71 -13.06 3.75
N ALA A 682 12.49 -12.55 3.76
CA ALA A 682 12.11 -11.34 4.49
C ALA A 682 11.31 -11.75 5.73
N MET A 683 11.70 -11.28 6.90
CA MET A 683 11.03 -11.64 8.16
C MET A 683 10.98 -10.46 9.13
N SER A 684 9.98 -10.48 10.02
CA SER A 684 9.83 -9.47 11.05
C SER A 684 9.19 -10.02 12.32
N SER A 685 9.39 -9.28 13.39
CA SER A 685 8.71 -9.45 14.67
C SER A 685 8.39 -8.08 15.24
N VAL A 686 7.12 -7.82 15.53
CA VAL A 686 6.64 -6.48 15.89
C VAL A 686 5.78 -6.54 17.15
N ALA A 687 5.73 -5.43 17.87
CA ALA A 687 4.86 -5.22 19.02
C ALA A 687 4.20 -3.84 18.95
N ALA A 688 3.14 -3.74 18.16
CA ALA A 688 2.43 -2.48 17.91
C ALA A 688 1.43 -2.18 19.03
N ARG A 689 1.85 -1.35 20.01
CA ARG A 689 1.05 -0.94 21.16
C ARG A 689 0.45 0.43 20.96
N PHE A 690 -0.84 0.55 21.25
CA PHE A 690 -1.57 1.81 21.29
C PHE A 690 -2.10 2.07 22.71
N PHE A 691 -2.29 3.35 23.03
CA PHE A 691 -2.61 3.81 24.38
C PHE A 691 -3.85 4.68 24.38
N LEU A 692 -4.79 4.37 25.28
CA LEU A 692 -5.96 5.21 25.55
C LEU A 692 -5.55 6.59 26.12
N PRO A 693 -6.43 7.60 26.04
CA PRO A 693 -7.76 7.58 25.43
C PRO A 693 -7.72 7.78 23.91
N GLN A 694 -8.88 7.57 23.24
CA GLN A 694 -9.13 8.14 21.94
C GLN A 694 -9.18 9.67 22.10
N VAL A 695 -8.44 10.41 21.25
CA VAL A 695 -8.29 11.86 21.38
C VAL A 695 -8.99 12.65 20.28
N ALA A 696 -9.27 12.03 19.13
CA ALA A 696 -9.99 12.66 18.03
C ALA A 696 -10.69 11.62 17.13
N GLY A 697 -11.54 12.09 16.22
CA GLY A 697 -12.40 11.28 15.38
C GLY A 697 -13.74 10.92 16.04
N LEU A 698 -14.65 10.31 15.29
CA LEU A 698 -15.89 9.78 15.83
C LEU A 698 -15.59 8.67 16.85
N PRO A 699 -16.26 8.62 18.00
CA PRO A 699 -15.94 7.66 19.04
C PRO A 699 -16.29 6.22 18.61
N ILE A 700 -15.39 5.31 18.93
CA ILE A 700 -15.59 3.88 18.78
C ILE A 700 -15.64 3.21 20.16
N ILE A 701 -15.96 1.92 20.20
CA ILE A 701 -15.87 1.14 21.45
C ILE A 701 -14.40 1.06 21.86
N PRO A 702 -14.03 1.63 23.04
CA PRO A 702 -12.63 1.60 23.43
C PRO A 702 -12.24 0.17 23.88
N PRO A 703 -10.97 -0.25 23.67
CA PRO A 703 -10.44 -1.46 24.27
C PRO A 703 -10.62 -1.49 25.79
N ALA A 704 -10.76 -2.69 26.36
CA ALA A 704 -11.01 -2.87 27.78
C ALA A 704 -9.83 -2.47 28.66
N THR A 705 -8.61 -2.54 28.14
CA THR A 705 -7.38 -2.17 28.84
C THR A 705 -6.82 -0.84 28.35
N GLY A 706 -6.07 -0.13 29.20
CA GLY A 706 -5.46 1.16 28.85
C GLY A 706 -4.35 1.08 27.78
N VAL A 707 -3.89 -0.14 27.47
CA VAL A 707 -2.91 -0.48 26.43
C VAL A 707 -3.43 -1.67 25.65
N PHE A 708 -3.34 -1.61 24.33
CA PHE A 708 -3.82 -2.69 23.45
C PHE A 708 -2.90 -2.87 22.24
N ARG A 709 -3.00 -4.05 21.62
CA ARG A 709 -2.38 -4.33 20.33
C ARG A 709 -3.34 -3.98 19.22
N ILE A 710 -2.83 -3.29 18.22
CA ILE A 710 -3.61 -2.99 17.03
C ILE A 710 -3.83 -4.27 16.20
N ASP A 711 -4.86 -4.31 15.40
CA ASP A 711 -5.27 -5.49 14.62
C ASP A 711 -4.22 -6.01 13.63
N HIS A 712 -3.32 -5.16 13.13
CA HIS A 712 -2.18 -5.57 12.30
C HIS A 712 -0.90 -5.87 13.07
N ASP A 713 -0.96 -5.93 14.42
CA ASP A 713 0.16 -6.44 15.22
C ASP A 713 0.38 -7.92 14.95
N GLU A 714 1.61 -8.27 14.59
CA GLU A 714 1.98 -9.63 14.28
C GLU A 714 3.29 -10.03 14.97
N LYS A 715 3.25 -11.11 15.78
CA LYS A 715 4.43 -11.54 16.54
C LYS A 715 5.59 -11.96 15.66
N PHE A 716 5.30 -12.58 14.53
CA PHE A 716 6.31 -13.01 13.57
C PHE A 716 5.68 -13.29 12.21
N ASN A 717 6.29 -12.76 11.16
CA ASN A 717 5.98 -13.13 9.78
C ASN A 717 7.26 -13.40 8.98
N GLN A 718 7.10 -14.14 7.91
CA GLN A 718 8.15 -14.47 6.99
C GLN A 718 7.61 -14.66 5.59
N THR A 719 8.31 -14.10 4.60
CA THR A 719 8.19 -14.47 3.19
C THR A 719 9.53 -15.02 2.71
N THR A 720 9.52 -16.24 2.20
CA THR A 720 10.65 -16.84 1.47
C THR A 720 10.30 -16.91 0.01
N HIS A 721 11.08 -16.28 -0.83
CA HIS A 721 10.98 -16.35 -2.28
C HIS A 721 12.24 -16.97 -2.85
N PHE A 722 12.09 -17.84 -3.84
CA PHE A 722 13.21 -18.21 -4.72
C PHE A 722 12.76 -18.25 -6.18
N GLN A 723 13.70 -17.92 -7.04
CA GLN A 723 13.55 -17.90 -8.47
C GLN A 723 14.72 -18.64 -9.10
N TYR A 724 14.42 -19.40 -10.14
CA TYR A 724 15.43 -20.08 -10.94
C TYR A 724 15.15 -19.93 -12.41
N GLN A 725 16.12 -19.38 -13.14
CA GLN A 725 16.13 -19.26 -14.60
C GLN A 725 17.52 -19.66 -15.13
N PRO A 726 17.70 -20.88 -15.63
CA PRO A 726 19.04 -21.40 -16.02
C PRO A 726 19.72 -20.64 -17.14
N TRP A 727 18.96 -19.95 -18.00
CA TRP A 727 19.50 -19.08 -19.06
C TRP A 727 18.51 -17.98 -19.42
N LYS A 728 19.03 -16.87 -19.91
CA LYS A 728 18.26 -15.68 -20.32
C LYS A 728 17.22 -16.07 -21.39
N ASN A 729 16.00 -15.58 -21.26
CA ASN A 729 14.84 -15.88 -22.11
C ASN A 729 14.43 -17.38 -22.14
N GLY A 730 14.89 -18.18 -21.20
CA GLY A 730 14.56 -19.59 -21.07
C GLY A 730 13.39 -19.85 -20.10
N PRO A 731 13.19 -21.13 -19.75
CA PRO A 731 12.21 -21.48 -18.71
C PRO A 731 12.67 -20.94 -17.35
N TRP A 732 11.69 -20.66 -16.51
CA TRP A 732 11.94 -20.20 -15.16
C TRP A 732 10.87 -20.72 -14.19
N MET A 733 11.21 -20.70 -12.91
CA MET A 733 10.32 -21.04 -11.81
C MET A 733 10.47 -19.98 -10.72
N GLY A 734 9.34 -19.52 -10.17
CA GLY A 734 9.25 -18.71 -8.96
C GLY A 734 8.40 -19.42 -7.91
N PHE A 735 8.81 -19.35 -6.65
CA PHE A 735 8.11 -19.99 -5.54
C PHE A 735 8.12 -19.07 -4.34
N ASN A 736 6.96 -18.93 -3.67
CA ASN A 736 6.82 -18.25 -2.39
C ASN A 736 6.38 -19.23 -1.30
N TRP A 737 6.96 -19.07 -0.12
CA TRP A 737 6.43 -19.57 1.12
C TRP A 737 6.20 -18.41 2.06
N ARG A 738 4.94 -18.20 2.43
CA ARG A 738 4.52 -17.17 3.38
C ARG A 738 4.12 -17.84 4.68
N TYR A 739 4.76 -17.48 5.77
CA TYR A 739 4.38 -17.87 7.12
C TYR A 739 3.98 -16.64 7.93
N ASP A 740 2.90 -16.77 8.67
CA ASP A 740 2.26 -15.71 9.41
C ASP A 740 1.80 -16.30 10.76
N SER A 741 2.25 -15.69 11.86
CA SER A 741 1.94 -16.15 13.22
C SER A 741 0.53 -15.78 13.70
N GLY A 742 -0.20 -15.03 12.92
CA GLY A 742 -1.54 -14.54 13.17
C GLY A 742 -1.60 -13.12 13.69
N LEU A 743 -2.35 -12.29 12.97
CA LEU A 743 -2.72 -10.92 13.35
C LEU A 743 -3.62 -10.93 14.58
N VAL A 744 -3.74 -9.80 15.28
CA VAL A 744 -4.75 -9.60 16.30
C VAL A 744 -6.12 -9.62 15.63
N ALA A 745 -7.06 -10.37 16.20
CA ALA A 745 -8.42 -10.46 15.69
C ALA A 745 -9.23 -9.25 16.17
N GLY A 746 -9.51 -8.28 15.27
CA GLY A 746 -10.14 -7.02 15.64
C GLY A 746 -11.61 -7.16 16.03
N ALA A 747 -12.44 -7.77 15.21
CA ALA A 747 -13.91 -7.81 15.37
C ALA A 747 -14.47 -9.23 15.37
N THR A 748 -14.13 -10.04 16.36
CA THR A 748 -14.65 -11.39 16.48
C THR A 748 -16.12 -11.40 16.89
N PRO A 749 -17.02 -12.14 16.23
CA PRO A 749 -18.46 -12.06 16.44
C PRO A 749 -18.95 -12.29 17.87
N CYS A 750 -18.30 -13.13 18.66
CA CYS A 750 -18.71 -13.36 20.06
C CYS A 750 -17.84 -12.64 21.08
N TYR A 751 -16.92 -11.79 20.63
CA TYR A 751 -15.99 -11.10 21.51
C TYR A 751 -16.59 -9.83 22.09
N ASN A 752 -16.55 -9.69 23.41
CA ASN A 752 -16.92 -8.46 24.08
C ASN A 752 -15.66 -7.68 24.50
N PRO A 753 -15.33 -6.56 23.88
CA PRO A 753 -14.13 -5.79 24.20
C PRO A 753 -14.15 -5.20 25.62
N LEU A 754 -15.32 -4.98 26.21
CA LEU A 754 -15.44 -4.45 27.58
C LEU A 754 -15.16 -5.49 28.67
N THR A 755 -15.41 -6.76 28.39
CA THR A 755 -15.22 -7.86 29.35
C THR A 755 -14.09 -8.79 28.97
N ALA A 756 -13.47 -8.56 27.81
CA ALA A 756 -12.43 -9.41 27.22
C ALA A 756 -12.83 -10.90 27.18
N THR A 757 -14.11 -11.17 26.86
CA THR A 757 -14.67 -12.52 26.78
C THR A 757 -15.62 -12.65 25.59
N CYS A 758 -15.79 -13.87 25.08
CA CYS A 758 -16.99 -14.18 24.31
C CYS A 758 -18.22 -13.92 25.16
N ALA A 759 -19.17 -13.16 24.64
CA ALA A 759 -20.34 -12.68 25.40
C ALA A 759 -21.09 -13.83 26.08
N GLY A 760 -21.59 -13.55 27.27
CA GLY A 760 -22.39 -14.49 28.05
C GLY A 760 -21.59 -15.50 28.87
N ALA A 761 -20.27 -15.28 29.06
CA ALA A 761 -19.46 -16.10 29.97
C ALA A 761 -19.96 -16.16 31.44
N SER A 762 -20.98 -15.41 31.79
CA SER A 762 -21.64 -15.47 33.08
C SER A 762 -22.70 -16.57 33.18
N THR A 763 -23.01 -17.27 32.10
CA THR A 763 -23.96 -18.37 32.12
C THR A 763 -23.33 -19.60 32.76
N LEU A 764 -24.04 -20.24 33.66
CA LEU A 764 -23.59 -21.48 34.29
C LEU A 764 -24.45 -22.64 33.80
N ILE A 765 -23.81 -23.71 33.32
CA ILE A 765 -24.44 -24.98 33.06
C ILE A 765 -23.98 -25.96 34.17
N ASN A 766 -24.89 -26.45 34.98
CA ASN A 766 -24.56 -27.33 36.11
C ASN A 766 -23.45 -26.80 37.04
N GLY A 767 -23.42 -25.46 37.25
CA GLY A 767 -22.41 -24.82 38.08
C GLY A 767 -21.05 -24.59 37.38
N GLN A 768 -20.90 -24.92 36.09
CA GLN A 768 -19.71 -24.68 35.32
C GLN A 768 -19.89 -23.49 34.36
N PRO A 769 -18.85 -22.65 34.17
CA PRO A 769 -18.90 -21.53 33.21
C PRO A 769 -19.25 -22.00 31.80
N ALA A 770 -20.15 -21.28 31.15
CA ALA A 770 -20.57 -21.53 29.79
C ALA A 770 -20.59 -20.24 28.99
N ILE A 771 -20.42 -20.35 27.68
CA ILE A 771 -20.40 -19.26 26.72
C ILE A 771 -21.70 -19.28 25.94
N SER A 772 -22.44 -18.18 25.97
CA SER A 772 -23.58 -17.94 25.07
C SER A 772 -23.07 -17.31 23.80
N LEU A 773 -23.36 -17.94 22.66
CA LEU A 773 -22.96 -17.45 21.35
C LEU A 773 -23.97 -16.40 20.87
N ILE A 774 -23.72 -15.17 21.26
CA ILE A 774 -24.57 -14.02 20.97
C ILE A 774 -23.73 -12.87 20.40
N ASN A 775 -24.33 -12.08 19.54
CA ASN A 775 -23.78 -10.81 19.12
C ASN A 775 -23.77 -9.86 20.33
N THR A 776 -22.62 -9.31 20.66
CA THR A 776 -22.44 -8.51 21.89
C THR A 776 -23.09 -7.14 21.83
N ILE A 777 -23.39 -6.65 20.61
CA ILE A 777 -24.00 -5.34 20.38
C ILE A 777 -25.52 -5.48 20.43
N SER A 778 -26.08 -6.42 19.65
CA SER A 778 -27.53 -6.60 19.56
C SER A 778 -28.13 -7.53 20.63
N GLY A 779 -27.31 -8.37 21.26
CA GLY A 779 -27.76 -9.44 22.16
C GLY A 779 -28.47 -10.60 21.46
N ALA A 780 -28.56 -10.59 20.13
CA ALA A 780 -29.14 -11.67 19.35
C ALA A 780 -28.20 -12.88 19.29
N PRO A 781 -28.74 -14.13 19.15
CA PRO A 781 -27.91 -15.29 18.87
C PRO A 781 -27.10 -15.09 17.59
N LEU A 782 -25.88 -15.60 17.56
CA LEU A 782 -25.12 -15.68 16.31
C LEU A 782 -25.81 -16.61 15.35
N THR A 783 -25.73 -16.30 14.07
CA THR A 783 -26.17 -17.20 13.02
C THR A 783 -25.20 -18.37 12.87
N ALA A 784 -25.67 -19.46 12.27
CA ALA A 784 -24.81 -20.60 11.98
C ALA A 784 -23.61 -20.22 11.10
N ASP A 785 -23.84 -19.34 10.15
CA ASP A 785 -22.81 -18.81 9.26
C ASP A 785 -21.75 -17.96 9.99
N GLN A 786 -22.17 -17.05 10.87
CA GLN A 786 -21.25 -16.27 11.69
C GLN A 786 -20.36 -17.16 12.58
N GLU A 787 -20.92 -18.21 13.16
CA GLU A 787 -20.15 -19.19 13.94
C GLU A 787 -19.21 -20.01 13.06
N PHE A 788 -19.64 -20.34 11.84
CA PHE A 788 -18.83 -21.05 10.86
C PHE A 788 -17.67 -20.22 10.35
N GLN A 789 -17.90 -18.94 10.02
CA GLN A 789 -16.87 -18.00 9.59
C GLN A 789 -15.78 -17.83 10.65
N ALA A 790 -16.15 -17.74 11.91
CA ALA A 790 -15.22 -17.68 13.03
C ALA A 790 -14.57 -19.04 13.36
N GLY A 791 -14.98 -20.11 12.69
CA GLY A 791 -14.46 -21.47 12.90
C GLY A 791 -14.77 -22.02 14.30
N PHE A 792 -15.85 -21.58 14.94
CA PHE A 792 -16.19 -21.96 16.30
C PHE A 792 -16.50 -23.44 16.44
N THR A 793 -16.12 -23.97 17.60
CA THR A 793 -16.31 -25.36 17.96
C THR A 793 -16.86 -25.49 19.38
N CYS A 794 -17.72 -26.47 19.61
CA CYS A 794 -18.13 -26.88 20.95
C CYS A 794 -17.92 -28.39 21.09
N ASN A 795 -17.17 -28.81 22.09
CA ASN A 795 -16.79 -30.20 22.31
C ASN A 795 -16.15 -30.88 21.07
N GLY A 796 -15.33 -30.12 20.34
CA GLY A 796 -14.65 -30.55 19.10
C GLY A 796 -15.53 -30.60 17.85
N VAL A 797 -16.82 -30.31 17.95
CA VAL A 797 -17.72 -30.21 16.79
C VAL A 797 -17.73 -28.77 16.29
N ARG A 798 -17.46 -28.55 15.01
CA ARG A 798 -17.49 -27.24 14.37
C ARG A 798 -18.90 -26.88 13.92
N ALA A 799 -19.27 -25.60 14.02
CA ALA A 799 -20.44 -25.07 13.34
C ALA A 799 -20.35 -25.30 11.82
N THR A 800 -21.49 -25.44 11.19
CA THR A 800 -21.59 -25.47 9.72
C THR A 800 -22.36 -24.25 9.26
N ILE A 801 -22.33 -23.93 7.98
CA ILE A 801 -23.03 -22.78 7.39
C ILE A 801 -24.52 -22.74 7.78
N THR A 802 -25.15 -23.90 8.02
CA THR A 802 -26.59 -24.00 8.30
C THR A 802 -26.93 -24.54 9.67
N GLN A 803 -25.94 -24.97 10.47
CA GLN A 803 -26.16 -25.57 11.78
C GLN A 803 -25.28 -24.87 12.83
N PRO A 804 -25.87 -24.06 13.72
CA PRO A 804 -25.15 -23.43 14.80
C PRO A 804 -24.70 -24.44 15.85
N LEU A 805 -23.75 -24.05 16.67
CA LEU A 805 -23.33 -24.80 17.84
C LEU A 805 -24.43 -24.83 18.91
N PRO A 806 -24.41 -25.85 19.81
CA PRO A 806 -25.22 -25.77 21.03
C PRO A 806 -24.89 -24.52 21.82
N SER A 807 -25.90 -23.69 22.07
CA SER A 807 -25.75 -22.49 22.90
C SER A 807 -26.64 -22.62 24.15
N PRO A 808 -26.09 -22.44 25.38
CA PRO A 808 -24.70 -22.11 25.69
C PRO A 808 -23.76 -23.32 25.60
N CYS A 809 -22.49 -23.07 25.23
CA CYS A 809 -21.42 -24.05 25.21
C CYS A 809 -20.56 -23.95 26.49
N LEU A 810 -20.15 -25.09 27.08
CA LEU A 810 -19.25 -25.03 28.24
C LEU A 810 -17.94 -24.36 27.86
N ALA A 811 -17.45 -23.43 28.64
CA ALA A 811 -16.24 -22.68 28.36
C ALA A 811 -15.00 -23.56 28.17
N SER A 812 -14.96 -24.72 28.87
CA SER A 812 -13.90 -25.72 28.70
C SER A 812 -13.97 -26.54 27.39
N GLN A 813 -15.09 -26.46 26.68
CA GLN A 813 -15.34 -27.16 25.42
C GLN A 813 -15.40 -26.25 24.22
N PHE A 814 -15.45 -24.92 24.49
CA PHE A 814 -15.47 -23.90 23.44
C PHE A 814 -14.08 -23.67 22.85
N GLY A 815 -14.01 -23.48 21.57
CA GLY A 815 -12.78 -23.14 20.84
C GLY A 815 -13.06 -22.67 19.42
N SER A 816 -12.02 -22.50 18.66
CA SER A 816 -12.12 -22.21 17.24
C SER A 816 -11.04 -22.95 16.46
N THR A 817 -11.32 -23.29 15.19
CA THR A 817 -10.34 -23.81 14.23
C THR A 817 -9.53 -22.71 13.54
N LEU A 818 -10.01 -21.47 13.54
CA LEU A 818 -9.44 -20.33 12.79
C LEU A 818 -8.82 -19.25 13.69
N ILE A 819 -9.24 -19.19 14.96
CA ILE A 819 -8.80 -18.16 15.92
C ILE A 819 -8.21 -18.85 17.14
N ASN A 820 -7.18 -18.25 17.70
CA ASN A 820 -6.69 -18.56 19.04
C ASN A 820 -7.47 -17.70 20.04
N VAL A 821 -8.51 -18.28 20.62
CA VAL A 821 -9.30 -17.65 21.68
C VAL A 821 -8.59 -17.89 22.99
N PRO A 822 -8.20 -16.84 23.75
CA PRO A 822 -7.64 -16.98 25.08
C PRO A 822 -8.59 -17.71 26.04
N ALA A 823 -8.05 -18.44 27.00
CA ALA A 823 -8.88 -19.06 28.02
C ALA A 823 -9.66 -17.98 28.81
N PRO A 824 -10.90 -18.25 29.24
CA PRO A 824 -11.70 -17.30 30.00
C PRO A 824 -10.94 -16.72 31.20
N GLY A 825 -10.94 -15.38 31.32
CA GLY A 825 -10.23 -14.65 32.37
C GLY A 825 -8.72 -14.51 32.19
N THR A 826 -8.13 -15.01 31.08
CA THR A 826 -6.71 -14.82 30.75
C THR A 826 -6.48 -13.82 29.62
N GLU A 827 -7.53 -13.35 28.98
CA GLU A 827 -7.48 -12.41 27.89
C GLU A 827 -7.02 -11.04 28.34
N ASN A 828 -6.16 -10.44 27.55
CA ASN A 828 -5.63 -9.10 27.78
C ASN A 828 -5.23 -8.48 26.46
N ASP A 829 -5.70 -7.28 26.18
CA ASP A 829 -5.52 -6.62 24.90
C ASP A 829 -4.04 -6.34 24.54
N ASP A 830 -3.15 -6.21 25.54
CA ASP A 830 -1.70 -6.06 25.28
C ASP A 830 -0.95 -7.40 25.25
N HIS A 831 -1.17 -8.26 26.25
CA HIS A 831 -0.30 -9.42 26.45
C HIS A 831 -0.83 -10.71 25.86
N ASN A 832 -2.15 -10.86 25.79
CA ASN A 832 -2.81 -12.08 25.34
C ASN A 832 -4.12 -11.76 24.59
N PRO A 833 -4.07 -10.93 23.51
CA PRO A 833 -5.26 -10.66 22.70
C PRO A 833 -5.67 -11.89 21.90
N GLN A 834 -6.90 -11.92 21.44
CA GLN A 834 -7.30 -12.87 20.41
C GLN A 834 -6.44 -12.67 19.16
N ARG A 835 -6.07 -13.78 18.53
CA ARG A 835 -5.30 -13.78 17.29
C ARG A 835 -5.83 -14.81 16.32
N ILE A 836 -5.71 -14.50 15.05
CA ILE A 836 -5.89 -15.50 13.99
C ILE A 836 -4.86 -16.61 14.17
N LYS A 837 -5.23 -17.86 13.86
CA LYS A 837 -4.29 -18.98 13.91
C LYS A 837 -3.17 -18.80 12.88
N PRO A 838 -1.95 -19.26 13.23
CA PRO A 838 -0.84 -19.26 12.28
C PRO A 838 -1.20 -19.96 10.97
N ARG A 839 -0.68 -19.42 9.88
CA ARG A 839 -0.89 -19.97 8.54
C ARG A 839 0.41 -20.10 7.76
N SER A 840 0.45 -21.09 6.88
CA SER A 840 1.50 -21.25 5.87
C SER A 840 0.84 -21.30 4.49
N LEU A 841 1.26 -20.43 3.58
CA LEU A 841 0.78 -20.38 2.21
C LEU A 841 1.94 -20.60 1.26
N PHE A 842 1.68 -21.36 0.21
CA PHE A 842 2.67 -21.68 -0.82
C PHE A 842 2.13 -21.27 -2.18
N ASP A 843 2.93 -20.52 -2.93
CA ASP A 843 2.58 -20.08 -4.27
C ASP A 843 3.67 -20.49 -5.26
N LEU A 844 3.29 -20.82 -6.48
CA LEU A 844 4.18 -21.30 -7.53
C LEU A 844 3.88 -20.60 -8.84
N SER A 845 4.92 -20.11 -9.50
CA SER A 845 4.87 -19.66 -10.89
C SER A 845 5.88 -20.44 -11.72
N LEU A 846 5.46 -20.87 -12.90
CA LEU A 846 6.28 -21.50 -13.92
C LEU A 846 6.14 -20.72 -15.21
N GLY A 847 7.22 -20.42 -15.88
CA GLY A 847 7.14 -19.67 -17.13
C GLY A 847 8.27 -19.96 -18.09
N HIS A 848 8.13 -19.38 -19.28
CA HIS A 848 9.14 -19.40 -20.34
C HIS A 848 9.08 -18.08 -21.09
N ASP A 849 10.19 -17.37 -21.16
CA ASP A 849 10.23 -16.01 -21.73
C ASP A 849 10.31 -15.98 -23.26
N ASN A 850 10.63 -17.10 -23.92
CA ASN A 850 10.73 -17.17 -25.38
C ASN A 850 10.46 -18.61 -25.88
N LEU A 851 9.20 -19.01 -25.91
CA LEU A 851 8.75 -20.39 -26.27
C LEU A 851 9.26 -20.88 -27.64
N PHE A 852 9.34 -20.00 -28.63
CA PHE A 852 9.66 -20.36 -30.00
C PHE A 852 11.05 -19.92 -30.43
N HIS A 853 11.88 -19.49 -29.48
CA HIS A 853 13.26 -19.03 -29.72
C HIS A 853 13.37 -17.90 -30.76
N GLY A 854 12.34 -17.04 -30.85
CA GLY A 854 12.34 -15.89 -31.76
C GLY A 854 13.40 -14.87 -31.37
N GLU A 855 14.09 -14.29 -32.35
CA GLU A 855 15.07 -13.23 -32.08
C GLU A 855 14.40 -11.86 -31.87
N LYS A 856 13.53 -11.47 -32.82
CA LYS A 856 12.82 -10.18 -32.79
C LYS A 856 11.46 -10.27 -32.10
N TYR A 857 10.70 -11.30 -32.37
CA TYR A 857 9.36 -11.53 -31.81
C TYR A 857 9.42 -12.73 -30.87
N LYS A 858 9.05 -12.51 -29.61
CA LYS A 858 9.10 -13.55 -28.58
C LYS A 858 7.71 -13.85 -28.06
N TRP A 859 7.46 -15.11 -27.80
CA TRP A 859 6.25 -15.55 -27.11
C TRP A 859 6.63 -16.03 -25.72
N SER A 860 5.99 -15.50 -24.70
CA SER A 860 6.12 -15.97 -23.32
C SER A 860 4.85 -16.72 -22.90
N ALA A 861 5.03 -17.65 -21.99
CA ALA A 861 3.91 -18.27 -21.27
C ALA A 861 4.25 -18.33 -19.79
N GLN A 862 3.23 -18.17 -18.97
CA GLN A 862 3.33 -18.27 -17.51
C GLN A 862 2.12 -19.02 -16.97
N PHE A 863 2.35 -19.86 -15.98
CA PHE A 863 1.31 -20.52 -15.21
C PHE A 863 1.58 -20.27 -13.72
N THR A 864 0.61 -19.68 -13.04
CA THR A 864 0.72 -19.30 -11.62
C THR A 864 -0.34 -20.03 -10.81
N VAL A 865 0.06 -20.54 -9.65
CA VAL A 865 -0.83 -21.15 -8.66
C VAL A 865 -0.62 -20.42 -7.34
N ILE A 866 -1.66 -19.78 -6.85
CA ILE A 866 -1.71 -19.16 -5.52
C ILE A 866 -2.35 -20.15 -4.56
N ASN A 867 -1.87 -20.18 -3.31
CA ASN A 867 -2.33 -21.11 -2.27
C ASN A 867 -2.33 -22.57 -2.77
N LEU A 868 -1.17 -23.07 -3.17
CA LEU A 868 -0.97 -24.39 -3.79
C LEU A 868 -1.57 -25.52 -2.93
N ALA A 869 -1.48 -25.42 -1.61
CA ALA A 869 -2.03 -26.41 -0.67
C ALA A 869 -3.55 -26.29 -0.48
N ASN A 870 -4.20 -25.23 -1.01
CA ASN A 870 -5.59 -24.89 -0.74
C ASN A 870 -5.87 -24.75 0.77
N THR A 871 -4.95 -24.06 1.47
CA THR A 871 -5.05 -23.85 2.91
C THR A 871 -6.29 -23.01 3.22
N TYR A 872 -7.15 -23.51 4.10
CA TYR A 872 -8.33 -22.83 4.62
C TYR A 872 -7.91 -22.00 5.85
N ALA A 873 -7.78 -20.69 5.70
CA ALA A 873 -7.31 -19.80 6.76
C ALA A 873 -7.90 -18.41 6.61
N LEU A 874 -7.96 -17.66 7.70
CA LEU A 874 -8.32 -16.26 7.68
C LEU A 874 -7.13 -15.41 7.27
N TYR A 875 -7.42 -14.33 6.59
CA TYR A 875 -6.49 -13.22 6.37
C TYR A 875 -6.49 -12.33 7.60
N ASN A 876 -7.63 -11.77 7.96
CA ASN A 876 -7.85 -10.99 9.18
C ASN A 876 -9.33 -11.01 9.61
N PHE A 877 -9.62 -10.33 10.73
CA PHE A 877 -10.95 -9.95 11.18
C PHE A 877 -11.03 -8.42 11.18
N LEU A 878 -11.60 -7.85 10.11
CA LEU A 878 -11.90 -6.44 10.01
C LEU A 878 -13.40 -6.24 9.83
N SER A 879 -13.91 -5.09 10.25
CA SER A 879 -15.31 -4.71 10.05
C SER A 879 -15.62 -4.23 8.63
N THR A 880 -14.61 -4.02 7.79
CA THR A 880 -14.77 -3.67 6.38
C THR A 880 -15.30 -4.87 5.61
N PHE A 881 -16.37 -4.72 4.84
CA PHE A 881 -16.99 -5.80 4.04
C PHE A 881 -17.40 -7.04 4.86
N SER A 882 -18.08 -6.89 5.98
CA SER A 882 -18.70 -7.97 6.77
C SER A 882 -17.78 -8.81 7.66
N GLY A 883 -16.71 -8.27 8.13
CA GLY A 883 -15.99 -8.84 9.28
C GLY A 883 -14.87 -9.81 8.95
N THR A 884 -15.14 -11.09 8.67
CA THR A 884 -14.09 -12.06 8.35
C THR A 884 -13.56 -11.89 6.94
N HIS A 885 -12.25 -12.12 6.77
CA HIS A 885 -11.59 -12.08 5.45
C HIS A 885 -10.73 -13.33 5.29
N TYR A 886 -11.02 -14.11 4.27
CA TYR A 886 -10.32 -15.35 3.98
C TYR A 886 -9.19 -15.14 2.98
N VAL A 887 -8.10 -15.90 3.17
CA VAL A 887 -7.05 -16.01 2.14
C VAL A 887 -7.65 -16.54 0.85
N THR A 888 -7.03 -16.21 -0.28
CA THR A 888 -7.46 -16.74 -1.58
C THR A 888 -7.45 -18.26 -1.57
N PRO A 889 -8.57 -18.94 -1.90
CA PRO A 889 -8.57 -20.35 -2.21
C PRO A 889 -7.58 -20.64 -3.33
N ARG A 890 -7.19 -21.91 -3.53
CA ARG A 890 -6.28 -22.23 -4.63
C ARG A 890 -6.75 -21.61 -5.94
N ALA A 891 -5.98 -20.68 -6.44
CA ALA A 891 -6.25 -19.98 -7.70
C ALA A 891 -5.16 -20.32 -8.72
N MET A 892 -5.57 -20.58 -9.95
CA MET A 892 -4.68 -20.89 -11.06
C MET A 892 -4.89 -19.87 -12.16
N THR A 893 -3.81 -19.37 -12.74
CA THR A 893 -3.85 -18.42 -13.86
C THR A 893 -2.85 -18.83 -14.92
N ALA A 894 -3.29 -18.86 -16.16
CA ALA A 894 -2.42 -19.02 -17.32
C ALA A 894 -2.35 -17.69 -18.08
N GLN A 895 -1.15 -17.29 -18.48
CA GLN A 895 -0.89 -16.07 -19.22
C GLN A 895 -0.06 -16.38 -20.45
N LEU A 896 -0.41 -15.74 -21.57
CA LEU A 896 0.38 -15.69 -22.78
C LEU A 896 0.82 -14.24 -23.05
N GLY A 897 2.06 -14.07 -23.49
CA GLY A 897 2.60 -12.80 -23.90
C GLY A 897 3.22 -12.85 -25.29
N PHE A 898 3.00 -11.81 -26.08
CA PHE A 898 3.67 -11.55 -27.34
C PHE A 898 4.51 -10.29 -27.20
N HIS A 899 5.82 -10.42 -27.36
CA HIS A 899 6.80 -9.35 -27.22
C HIS A 899 7.40 -9.01 -28.59
N PHE A 900 7.50 -7.73 -28.93
CA PHE A 900 7.96 -7.24 -30.22
C PHE A 900 8.95 -6.08 -30.09
#